data_5a8d70dad8ca693304b2a56c0ace64f8
#
_entry.id   5a8d70dad8ca693304b2a56c0ace64f8
#
_cell.length_a   1.000
_cell.length_b   1.000
_cell.length_c   1.000
_cell.angle_alpha   90.00
_cell.angle_beta   90.00
_cell.angle_gamma   90.00
#
_symmetry.space_group_name_H-M   'P 1'
#
loop_
_entity.id
_entity.type
_entity.pdbx_description
1 polymer ?
#
loop_
_entity_poly.entity_id
_entity_poly.type
_entity_poly.pdbx_seq_one_letter_code
_entity_poly.pdbx_strand_id
1 'polypeptide(L)'
;MFKILSVGLLLIIARLCSAQETRGQLYTQLAHKQIDTARLTSLYKLGLFYLSHYDKKDHLDSAEGYFNKALVMATAAHRNDEINNCNWQLGDVYLARNNLPVAERYCGLVAQAHEAKHETARQAKTWLIFGGHVLSKLTDTGKKFPESAAEMAGIYYNRGIKMLQSLRDTGSAIAWEIYAATSYHTRGYDQRYRKGALDILKRFDNSRFVELNVLFTDLSQVYRDEGNNNMSLFYLQKGMNRMARLRDTDKYQVIYGELALVYDELGQTDNSIEWYKKTLALREKIPDMPPAGLYRTAGFLALNLNKLGRSAEGLSYIKGLEKRHPPKDDDVRGMAAQVKAYCYEGLKQYNLAEKYYLLMMAYYKNSAIGYLPAYGLYDIANFYIQQKKYIKAAYYLKDLQVANFNLSGQRNIDLMLFKIDSAAGKPWSAIKYFQDYKQLNDSMFNVTKSGQIEELQIKYATDQKESDLTSVKKDRQLQFEKAKHATNARDVTFIGAGLLLIVVGLLYNSYRVNQKKTVVINRKNKELNQLVNEKDGLLEEKEWLIKEVHHRVKNNLQIVMGLLQRQASYINNEEALTAIQNSEHRMHSIALIHQKLYQSDNFMLVNIADYIDEMIGYLRDSFDLGESIRFEKQIANVDFDVNVAVPLALILNEAITNAIKYAFTNYKYGCIQVSFSQKDNDSYLLEIIDNGSGLPDSFDAQNANSMGFSLMRGLSKQLGGVISVTNNLGVAIKISFQPGEHRA
;
A
#
# COMPACT_ATOMS: atom_id res chain seq x y z
N MET A 1 -7.56 -15.04 18.65
CA MET A 1 -8.35 -14.09 17.85
C MET A 1 -9.78 -14.59 17.60
N PHE A 2 -10.02 -15.82 17.14
CA PHE A 2 -11.39 -16.36 17.01
C PHE A 2 -12.21 -16.24 18.31
N LYS A 3 -11.64 -16.45 19.50
CA LYS A 3 -12.34 -16.23 20.77
C LYS A 3 -12.53 -14.76 21.16
N ILE A 4 -11.70 -13.83 20.67
CA ILE A 4 -11.81 -12.38 20.94
C ILE A 4 -12.74 -11.73 19.91
N LEU A 5 -12.62 -12.10 18.64
CA LEU A 5 -13.62 -11.78 17.61
C LEU A 5 -14.97 -12.46 17.88
N SER A 6 -14.99 -13.65 18.49
CA SER A 6 -16.25 -14.31 18.89
C SER A 6 -16.96 -13.58 20.03
N VAL A 7 -16.28 -12.86 20.90
CA VAL A 7 -16.94 -12.01 21.92
C VAL A 7 -17.51 -10.75 21.27
N GLY A 8 -16.81 -10.11 20.34
CA GLY A 8 -17.35 -9.02 19.52
C GLY A 8 -18.45 -9.50 18.56
N LEU A 9 -18.25 -10.66 17.94
CA LEU A 9 -19.24 -11.29 17.06
C LEU A 9 -20.41 -11.91 17.87
N LEU A 10 -20.18 -12.44 19.06
CA LEU A 10 -21.23 -12.88 19.99
C LEU A 10 -22.05 -11.69 20.51
N LEU A 11 -21.46 -10.51 20.68
CA LEU A 11 -22.19 -9.29 20.98
C LEU A 11 -22.99 -8.79 19.76
N ILE A 12 -22.48 -8.99 18.55
CA ILE A 12 -23.20 -8.71 17.29
C ILE A 12 -24.26 -9.79 17.03
N ILE A 13 -23.95 -11.06 17.27
CA ILE A 13 -24.90 -12.19 17.14
C ILE A 13 -25.95 -12.12 18.24
N ALA A 14 -25.59 -11.73 19.45
CA ALA A 14 -26.57 -11.42 20.51
C ALA A 14 -27.48 -10.23 20.12
N ARG A 15 -26.96 -9.26 19.40
CA ARG A 15 -27.77 -8.19 18.77
C ARG A 15 -28.68 -8.72 17.66
N LEU A 16 -28.23 -9.67 16.86
CA LEU A 16 -29.02 -10.26 15.76
C LEU A 16 -30.02 -11.31 16.27
N CYS A 17 -29.67 -12.11 17.30
CA CYS A 17 -30.61 -13.04 17.92
C CYS A 17 -31.67 -12.33 18.78
N SER A 18 -31.40 -11.17 19.36
CA SER A 18 -32.41 -10.39 20.09
C SER A 18 -33.41 -9.68 19.15
N ALA A 19 -33.09 -9.56 17.84
CA ALA A 19 -34.00 -8.99 16.86
C ALA A 19 -35.17 -9.91 16.47
N GLN A 20 -35.18 -11.16 16.90
CA GLN A 20 -36.28 -12.10 16.61
C GLN A 20 -37.45 -12.03 17.59
N GLU A 21 -37.26 -11.54 18.82
CA GLU A 21 -38.37 -11.28 19.73
C GLU A 21 -38.96 -9.89 19.48
N THR A 22 -40.23 -9.86 19.10
CA THR A 22 -40.91 -8.57 18.89
C THR A 22 -41.06 -7.83 20.21
N ARG A 23 -40.97 -6.48 20.17
CA ARG A 23 -41.19 -5.59 21.33
C ARG A 23 -42.46 -5.97 22.13
N GLY A 24 -43.53 -6.40 21.44
CA GLY A 24 -44.76 -6.84 22.06
C GLY A 24 -44.61 -8.09 22.92
N GLN A 25 -43.81 -9.07 22.47
CA GLN A 25 -43.54 -10.30 23.23
C GLN A 25 -42.78 -10.02 24.53
N LEU A 26 -41.79 -9.10 24.48
CA LEU A 26 -41.05 -8.69 25.68
C LEU A 26 -41.94 -7.97 26.70
N TYR A 27 -42.88 -7.13 26.26
CA TYR A 27 -43.85 -6.51 27.17
C TYR A 27 -44.82 -7.52 27.79
N THR A 28 -45.25 -8.51 27.04
CA THR A 28 -46.14 -9.59 27.57
C THR A 28 -45.42 -10.41 28.66
N GLN A 29 -44.13 -10.70 28.46
CA GLN A 29 -43.33 -11.40 29.48
C GLN A 29 -43.14 -10.57 30.76
N LEU A 30 -43.10 -9.22 30.65
CA LEU A 30 -43.02 -8.34 31.84
C LEU A 30 -44.31 -8.26 32.64
N ALA A 31 -45.45 -8.58 32.05
CA ALA A 31 -46.75 -8.51 32.73
C ALA A 31 -46.93 -9.62 33.79
N HIS A 32 -46.11 -10.67 33.73
CA HIS A 32 -46.08 -11.69 34.79
C HIS A 32 -45.46 -11.16 36.10
N LYS A 33 -46.19 -11.28 37.22
CA LYS A 33 -45.84 -10.65 38.50
C LYS A 33 -44.73 -11.32 39.31
N GLN A 34 -44.18 -12.46 38.88
CA GLN A 34 -43.10 -13.13 39.62
C GLN A 34 -41.75 -12.47 39.37
N ILE A 35 -40.98 -12.26 40.47
CA ILE A 35 -39.59 -11.79 40.43
C ILE A 35 -38.73 -13.02 40.10
N ASP A 36 -38.57 -13.30 38.81
CA ASP A 36 -37.78 -14.41 38.35
C ASP A 36 -36.71 -13.95 37.31
N THR A 37 -35.85 -14.89 36.94
CA THR A 37 -34.80 -14.74 35.96
C THR A 37 -35.34 -14.27 34.60
N ALA A 38 -36.57 -14.67 34.24
CA ALA A 38 -37.20 -14.33 32.98
C ALA A 38 -37.51 -12.83 32.91
N ARG A 39 -38.02 -12.25 34.00
CA ARG A 39 -38.32 -10.81 34.08
C ARG A 39 -37.06 -9.95 34.04
N LEU A 40 -35.99 -10.38 34.75
CA LEU A 40 -34.68 -9.71 34.67
C LEU A 40 -34.15 -9.71 33.24
N THR A 41 -34.19 -10.86 32.58
CA THR A 41 -33.77 -11.03 31.20
C THR A 41 -34.58 -10.15 30.23
N SER A 42 -35.93 -10.08 30.44
CA SER A 42 -36.81 -9.27 29.59
C SER A 42 -36.57 -7.77 29.77
N LEU A 43 -36.33 -7.30 31.01
CA LEU A 43 -35.91 -5.91 31.26
C LEU A 43 -34.59 -5.57 30.57
N TYR A 44 -33.61 -6.46 30.69
CA TYR A 44 -32.32 -6.28 30.07
C TYR A 44 -32.42 -6.24 28.52
N LYS A 45 -33.20 -7.15 27.92
CA LYS A 45 -33.45 -7.19 26.47
C LYS A 45 -34.19 -5.94 25.98
N LEU A 46 -35.15 -5.39 26.73
CA LEU A 46 -35.81 -4.15 26.41
C LEU A 46 -34.86 -2.96 26.46
N GLY A 47 -33.98 -2.91 27.46
CA GLY A 47 -32.91 -1.92 27.52
C GLY A 47 -32.03 -1.95 26.29
N LEU A 48 -31.59 -3.15 25.85
CA LEU A 48 -30.80 -3.35 24.64
C LEU A 48 -31.57 -2.93 23.38
N PHE A 49 -32.87 -3.27 23.28
CA PHE A 49 -33.70 -2.85 22.16
C PHE A 49 -33.72 -1.33 22.01
N TYR A 50 -33.98 -0.59 23.09
CA TYR A 50 -34.00 0.85 23.08
C TYR A 50 -32.61 1.46 22.85
N LEU A 51 -31.57 0.88 23.40
CA LEU A 51 -30.19 1.31 23.15
C LEU A 51 -29.74 1.09 21.72
N SER A 52 -30.24 0.06 21.04
CA SER A 52 -29.90 -0.19 19.62
C SER A 52 -30.62 0.76 18.64
N HIS A 53 -31.65 1.48 19.09
CA HIS A 53 -32.47 2.41 18.31
C HIS A 53 -32.42 3.82 18.91
N TYR A 54 -31.25 4.28 19.35
CA TYR A 54 -31.04 5.52 20.11
C TYR A 54 -31.09 6.82 19.29
N ASP A 55 -31.47 6.78 18.03
CA ASP A 55 -31.72 7.94 17.16
C ASP A 55 -32.76 8.91 17.73
N LYS A 56 -33.59 8.47 18.64
CA LYS A 56 -34.56 9.29 19.40
C LYS A 56 -34.12 9.44 20.85
N LYS A 57 -34.14 10.70 21.35
CA LYS A 57 -33.73 11.01 22.72
C LYS A 57 -34.50 10.18 23.77
N ASP A 58 -35.81 9.99 23.59
CA ASP A 58 -36.67 9.21 24.49
C ASP A 58 -36.28 7.73 24.57
N HIS A 59 -35.58 7.21 23.56
CA HIS A 59 -35.10 5.83 23.59
C HIS A 59 -33.94 5.63 24.56
N LEU A 60 -33.04 6.60 24.70
CA LEU A 60 -31.97 6.53 25.71
C LEU A 60 -32.53 6.59 27.15
N ASP A 61 -33.57 7.41 27.38
CA ASP A 61 -34.24 7.49 28.70
C ASP A 61 -34.96 6.17 29.02
N SER A 62 -35.60 5.56 28.01
CA SER A 62 -36.22 4.24 28.15
C SER A 62 -35.18 3.16 28.43
N ALA A 63 -34.05 3.14 27.69
CA ALA A 63 -32.95 2.20 27.88
C ALA A 63 -32.40 2.29 29.31
N GLU A 64 -32.09 3.51 29.78
CA GLU A 64 -31.64 3.76 31.14
C GLU A 64 -32.64 3.25 32.17
N GLY A 65 -33.95 3.57 32.01
CA GLY A 65 -35.00 3.12 32.93
C GLY A 65 -35.08 1.60 33.01
N TYR A 66 -34.96 0.90 31.89
CA TYR A 66 -34.99 -0.58 31.90
C TYR A 66 -33.73 -1.18 32.51
N PHE A 67 -32.53 -0.67 32.21
CA PHE A 67 -31.29 -1.16 32.80
C PHE A 67 -31.23 -0.88 34.31
N ASN A 68 -31.72 0.24 34.80
CA ASN A 68 -31.80 0.56 36.23
C ASN A 68 -32.76 -0.40 36.95
N LYS A 69 -33.92 -0.70 36.34
CA LYS A 69 -34.87 -1.71 36.92
C LYS A 69 -34.23 -3.10 36.97
N ALA A 70 -33.52 -3.50 35.91
CA ALA A 70 -32.79 -4.74 35.86
C ALA A 70 -31.66 -4.79 36.91
N LEU A 71 -30.92 -3.68 37.07
CA LEU A 71 -29.86 -3.56 38.07
C LEU A 71 -30.34 -3.72 39.49
N VAL A 72 -31.46 -3.06 39.83
CA VAL A 72 -32.09 -3.19 41.16
C VAL A 72 -32.48 -4.65 41.44
N MET A 73 -33.11 -5.32 40.45
CA MET A 73 -33.47 -6.74 40.59
C MET A 73 -32.27 -7.66 40.71
N ALA A 74 -31.23 -7.44 39.88
CA ALA A 74 -29.99 -8.23 39.91
C ALA A 74 -29.27 -8.07 41.26
N THR A 75 -29.25 -6.84 41.79
CA THR A 75 -28.67 -6.53 43.11
C THR A 75 -29.42 -7.21 44.25
N ALA A 76 -30.75 -7.14 44.23
CA ALA A 76 -31.60 -7.82 45.24
C ALA A 76 -31.45 -9.36 45.19
N ALA A 77 -31.16 -9.90 44.01
CA ALA A 77 -30.92 -11.34 43.80
C ALA A 77 -29.47 -11.77 43.97
N HIS A 78 -28.56 -10.86 44.33
CA HIS A 78 -27.09 -11.07 44.44
C HIS A 78 -26.45 -11.68 43.18
N ARG A 79 -26.93 -11.28 41.99
CA ARG A 79 -26.47 -11.78 40.68
C ARG A 79 -25.38 -10.89 40.11
N ASN A 80 -24.16 -11.17 40.52
CA ASN A 80 -23.00 -10.30 40.18
C ASN A 80 -22.74 -10.14 38.68
N ASP A 81 -22.97 -11.17 37.87
CA ASP A 81 -22.72 -11.09 36.43
C ASP A 81 -23.78 -10.21 35.74
N GLU A 82 -25.02 -10.31 36.14
CA GLU A 82 -26.10 -9.45 35.66
C GLU A 82 -25.96 -7.99 36.15
N ILE A 83 -25.46 -7.78 37.37
CA ILE A 83 -25.09 -6.45 37.87
C ILE A 83 -24.04 -5.83 36.99
N ASN A 84 -22.98 -6.58 36.66
CA ASN A 84 -21.91 -6.12 35.78
C ASN A 84 -22.42 -5.83 34.37
N ASN A 85 -23.29 -6.69 33.83
CA ASN A 85 -23.90 -6.46 32.52
C ASN A 85 -24.79 -5.21 32.51
N CYS A 86 -25.60 -4.97 33.55
CA CYS A 86 -26.39 -3.73 33.64
C CYS A 86 -25.52 -2.48 33.75
N ASN A 87 -24.50 -2.52 34.62
CA ASN A 87 -23.56 -1.40 34.76
C ASN A 87 -22.84 -1.12 33.42
N TRP A 88 -22.43 -2.15 32.70
CA TRP A 88 -21.82 -1.99 31.37
C TRP A 88 -22.75 -1.28 30.40
N GLN A 89 -24.00 -1.71 30.29
CA GLN A 89 -24.97 -1.10 29.38
C GLN A 89 -25.37 0.31 29.80
N LEU A 90 -25.43 0.62 31.10
CA LEU A 90 -25.61 1.98 31.59
C LEU A 90 -24.42 2.87 31.16
N GLY A 91 -23.19 2.34 31.22
CA GLY A 91 -22.03 3.02 30.64
C GLY A 91 -22.22 3.35 29.17
N ASP A 92 -22.72 2.42 28.37
CA ASP A 92 -23.00 2.61 26.94
C ASP A 92 -24.12 3.65 26.68
N VAL A 93 -25.15 3.69 27.51
CA VAL A 93 -26.21 4.71 27.45
C VAL A 93 -25.60 6.12 27.65
N TYR A 94 -24.74 6.26 28.66
CA TYR A 94 -24.11 7.56 28.94
C TYR A 94 -23.07 7.95 27.90
N LEU A 95 -22.37 7.00 27.27
CA LEU A 95 -21.55 7.27 26.11
C LEU A 95 -22.38 7.79 24.92
N ALA A 96 -23.55 7.19 24.68
CA ALA A 96 -24.46 7.64 23.63
C ALA A 96 -25.02 9.07 23.91
N ARG A 97 -25.09 9.47 25.19
CA ARG A 97 -25.41 10.83 25.60
C ARG A 97 -24.21 11.80 25.61
N ASN A 98 -23.05 11.34 25.17
CA ASN A 98 -21.80 12.09 25.22
C ASN A 98 -21.37 12.49 26.65
N ASN A 99 -21.72 11.69 27.65
CA ASN A 99 -21.39 11.90 29.06
C ASN A 99 -20.34 10.89 29.54
N LEU A 100 -19.09 11.12 29.13
CA LEU A 100 -17.97 10.24 29.42
C LEU A 100 -17.70 10.04 30.92
N PRO A 101 -17.75 11.08 31.80
CA PRO A 101 -17.45 10.89 33.22
C PRO A 101 -18.39 9.89 33.90
N VAL A 102 -19.69 9.95 33.58
CA VAL A 102 -20.67 9.00 34.12
C VAL A 102 -20.50 7.61 33.53
N ALA A 103 -20.21 7.52 32.22
CA ALA A 103 -19.92 6.25 31.56
C ALA A 103 -18.68 5.55 32.16
N GLU A 104 -17.61 6.32 32.40
CA GLU A 104 -16.39 5.81 33.05
C GLU A 104 -16.67 5.29 34.47
N ARG A 105 -17.50 5.98 35.23
CA ARG A 105 -17.93 5.50 36.57
C ARG A 105 -18.57 4.13 36.49
N TYR A 106 -19.50 3.92 35.57
CA TYR A 106 -20.16 2.61 35.39
C TYR A 106 -19.20 1.52 34.93
N CYS A 107 -18.33 1.80 33.99
CA CYS A 107 -17.26 0.90 33.59
C CYS A 107 -16.31 0.59 34.77
N GLY A 108 -16.00 1.58 35.58
CA GLY A 108 -15.20 1.45 36.79
C GLY A 108 -15.80 0.47 37.81
N LEU A 109 -17.12 0.47 37.98
CA LEU A 109 -17.82 -0.49 38.84
C LEU A 109 -17.62 -1.93 38.34
N VAL A 110 -17.71 -2.18 37.04
CA VAL A 110 -17.44 -3.50 36.45
C VAL A 110 -15.97 -3.89 36.63
N ALA A 111 -15.04 -2.96 36.44
CA ALA A 111 -13.62 -3.22 36.66
C ALA A 111 -13.28 -3.52 38.11
N GLN A 112 -13.88 -2.80 39.07
CA GLN A 112 -13.74 -3.05 40.51
C GLN A 112 -14.33 -4.41 40.93
N ALA A 113 -15.46 -4.83 40.34
CA ALA A 113 -16.03 -6.16 40.59
C ALA A 113 -15.08 -7.29 40.18
N HIS A 114 -14.32 -7.11 39.09
CA HIS A 114 -13.27 -8.06 38.68
C HIS A 114 -12.03 -7.98 39.59
N GLU A 115 -11.67 -6.78 40.03
CA GLU A 115 -10.57 -6.58 40.98
C GLU A 115 -10.83 -7.27 42.30
N ALA A 116 -12.03 -7.13 42.88
CA ALA A 116 -12.45 -7.80 44.10
C ALA A 116 -12.39 -9.34 44.03
N LYS A 117 -12.48 -9.90 42.83
CA LYS A 117 -12.33 -11.33 42.54
C LYS A 117 -10.89 -11.73 42.15
N HIS A 118 -9.95 -10.83 42.19
CA HIS A 118 -8.56 -11.03 41.69
C HIS A 118 -8.50 -11.44 40.21
N GLU A 119 -9.49 -11.04 39.39
CA GLU A 119 -9.57 -11.35 37.97
C GLU A 119 -8.93 -10.27 37.11
N THR A 120 -7.64 -9.98 37.33
CA THR A 120 -6.91 -8.88 36.70
C THR A 120 -6.98 -8.90 35.16
N ALA A 121 -7.01 -10.09 34.53
CA ALA A 121 -7.16 -10.22 33.08
C ALA A 121 -8.55 -9.76 32.58
N ARG A 122 -9.62 -9.99 33.37
CA ARG A 122 -10.97 -9.52 33.05
C ARG A 122 -11.09 -8.02 33.30
N GLN A 123 -10.50 -7.52 34.39
CA GLN A 123 -10.40 -6.10 34.69
C GLN A 123 -9.70 -5.34 33.55
N ALA A 124 -8.57 -5.87 33.05
CA ALA A 124 -7.88 -5.31 31.89
C ALA A 124 -8.78 -5.26 30.65
N LYS A 125 -9.45 -6.36 30.32
CA LYS A 125 -10.38 -6.44 29.17
C LYS A 125 -11.52 -5.45 29.28
N THR A 126 -12.04 -5.20 30.48
CA THR A 126 -13.07 -4.17 30.71
C THR A 126 -12.63 -2.81 30.21
N TRP A 127 -11.43 -2.37 30.59
CA TRP A 127 -10.89 -1.09 30.10
C TRP A 127 -10.62 -1.06 28.61
N LEU A 128 -10.12 -2.16 28.05
CA LEU A 128 -9.83 -2.29 26.63
C LEU A 128 -11.09 -2.20 25.76
N ILE A 129 -12.14 -2.91 26.17
CA ILE A 129 -13.43 -2.87 25.46
C ILE A 129 -14.08 -1.48 25.63
N PHE A 130 -13.98 -0.88 26.83
CA PHE A 130 -14.49 0.47 27.07
C PHE A 130 -13.81 1.50 26.17
N GLY A 131 -12.48 1.44 25.99
CA GLY A 131 -11.78 2.26 25.03
C GLY A 131 -12.33 2.17 23.60
N GLY A 132 -12.67 0.95 23.16
CA GLY A 132 -13.34 0.70 21.88
C GLY A 132 -14.73 1.34 21.79
N HIS A 133 -15.52 1.26 22.86
CA HIS A 133 -16.85 1.89 22.93
C HIS A 133 -16.74 3.43 22.94
N VAL A 134 -15.80 4.00 23.70
CA VAL A 134 -15.49 5.44 23.69
C VAL A 134 -15.17 5.91 22.28
N LEU A 135 -14.27 5.23 21.60
CA LEU A 135 -13.91 5.54 20.23
C LEU A 135 -15.10 5.43 19.27
N SER A 136 -15.95 4.41 19.46
CA SER A 136 -17.11 4.15 18.61
C SER A 136 -18.24 5.15 18.80
N LYS A 137 -18.62 5.43 20.04
CA LYS A 137 -19.83 6.20 20.37
C LYS A 137 -19.64 7.70 20.30
N LEU A 138 -18.48 8.22 20.70
CA LEU A 138 -18.18 9.64 20.61
C LEU A 138 -17.94 10.12 19.17
N THR A 139 -17.81 9.21 18.22
CA THR A 139 -17.60 9.51 16.80
C THR A 139 -18.89 9.50 15.97
N ASP A 140 -20.00 9.02 16.52
CA ASP A 140 -21.25 8.76 15.76
C ASP A 140 -22.09 10.04 15.50
N THR A 141 -21.54 11.24 15.75
CA THR A 141 -22.26 12.51 15.62
C THR A 141 -22.25 13.12 14.22
N GLY A 142 -21.83 12.39 13.18
CA GLY A 142 -21.88 12.83 11.77
C GLY A 142 -20.93 13.96 11.39
N LYS A 143 -20.09 14.45 12.31
CA LYS A 143 -19.01 15.40 12.05
C LYS A 143 -17.66 14.70 12.11
N LYS A 144 -16.66 15.25 11.38
CA LYS A 144 -15.27 14.80 11.45
C LYS A 144 -14.92 14.39 12.88
N PHE A 145 -14.53 13.14 13.05
CA PHE A 145 -14.23 12.50 14.34
C PHE A 145 -13.31 13.39 15.20
N PRO A 146 -13.73 13.85 16.39
CA PRO A 146 -12.89 14.72 17.19
C PRO A 146 -11.66 13.95 17.66
N GLU A 147 -10.46 14.49 17.43
CA GLU A 147 -9.19 13.89 17.87
C GLU A 147 -9.20 13.57 19.37
N SER A 148 -9.95 14.34 20.15
CA SER A 148 -10.20 14.10 21.58
C SER A 148 -10.80 12.72 21.89
N ALA A 149 -11.66 12.17 21.02
CA ALA A 149 -12.21 10.81 21.22
C ALA A 149 -11.13 9.72 21.12
N ALA A 150 -10.20 9.89 20.16
CA ALA A 150 -9.07 8.98 20.01
C ALA A 150 -8.08 9.08 21.18
N GLU A 151 -7.85 10.28 21.72
CA GLU A 151 -7.02 10.49 22.91
C GLU A 151 -7.62 9.80 24.14
N MET A 152 -8.90 10.02 24.38
CA MET A 152 -9.61 9.40 25.49
C MET A 152 -9.63 7.87 25.38
N ALA A 153 -9.93 7.33 24.21
CA ALA A 153 -9.85 5.88 23.98
C ALA A 153 -8.45 5.32 24.25
N GLY A 154 -7.41 6.07 23.85
CA GLY A 154 -6.01 5.72 24.09
C GLY A 154 -5.66 5.57 25.56
N ILE A 155 -6.23 6.38 26.45
CA ILE A 155 -6.04 6.28 27.90
C ILE A 155 -6.50 4.90 28.40
N TYR A 156 -7.70 4.48 28.00
CA TYR A 156 -8.28 3.19 28.43
C TYR A 156 -7.57 2.00 27.81
N TYR A 157 -7.19 2.07 26.54
CA TYR A 157 -6.37 1.05 25.90
C TYR A 157 -5.04 0.86 26.63
N ASN A 158 -4.31 1.96 26.89
CA ASN A 158 -3.03 1.92 27.60
C ASN A 158 -3.16 1.36 29.01
N ARG A 159 -4.26 1.68 29.73
CA ARG A 159 -4.53 1.14 31.05
C ARG A 159 -4.69 -0.38 31.02
N GLY A 160 -5.52 -0.90 30.12
CA GLY A 160 -5.74 -2.34 30.00
C GLY A 160 -4.52 -3.11 29.50
N ILE A 161 -3.77 -2.56 28.53
CA ILE A 161 -2.54 -3.16 27.99
C ILE A 161 -1.47 -3.27 29.10
N LYS A 162 -1.24 -2.21 29.90
CA LYS A 162 -0.30 -2.24 31.00
C LYS A 162 -0.65 -3.31 32.05
N MET A 163 -1.95 -3.49 32.32
CA MET A 163 -2.40 -4.55 33.23
C MET A 163 -2.09 -5.95 32.69
N LEU A 164 -2.31 -6.20 31.39
CA LEU A 164 -1.95 -7.49 30.77
C LEU A 164 -0.43 -7.72 30.77
N GLN A 165 0.36 -6.67 30.53
CA GLN A 165 1.81 -6.74 30.58
C GLN A 165 2.31 -7.08 32.01
N SER A 166 1.69 -6.54 33.05
CA SER A 166 2.01 -6.88 34.45
C SER A 166 1.75 -8.34 34.80
N LEU A 167 0.78 -8.98 34.12
CA LEU A 167 0.51 -10.41 34.26
C LEU A 167 1.48 -11.31 33.46
N ARG A 168 2.46 -10.73 32.75
CA ARG A 168 3.34 -11.43 31.81
C ARG A 168 2.61 -12.16 30.67
N ASP A 169 1.37 -11.80 30.42
CA ASP A 169 0.57 -12.29 29.28
C ASP A 169 0.88 -11.47 28.03
N THR A 170 2.11 -11.66 27.53
CA THR A 170 2.63 -10.91 26.37
C THR A 170 1.76 -11.15 25.14
N GLY A 171 1.23 -12.35 24.95
CA GLY A 171 0.40 -12.68 23.79
C GLY A 171 -0.91 -11.89 23.77
N SER A 172 -1.63 -11.88 24.89
CA SER A 172 -2.87 -11.09 25.01
C SER A 172 -2.59 -9.58 24.92
N ALA A 173 -1.49 -9.08 25.52
CA ALA A 173 -1.14 -7.68 25.45
C ALA A 173 -0.90 -7.24 24.00
N ILE A 174 -0.12 -7.99 23.21
CA ILE A 174 0.12 -7.71 21.80
C ILE A 174 -1.19 -7.76 20.99
N ALA A 175 -2.02 -8.78 21.21
CA ALA A 175 -3.31 -8.90 20.51
C ALA A 175 -4.20 -7.67 20.75
N TRP A 176 -4.18 -7.13 21.97
CA TRP A 176 -4.95 -5.92 22.29
C TRP A 176 -4.29 -4.64 21.79
N GLU A 177 -2.96 -4.56 21.74
CA GLU A 177 -2.27 -3.46 21.07
C GLU A 177 -2.64 -3.41 19.57
N ILE A 178 -2.68 -4.57 18.91
CA ILE A 178 -3.14 -4.69 17.52
C ILE A 178 -4.61 -4.26 17.40
N TYR A 179 -5.48 -4.73 18.29
CA TYR A 179 -6.89 -4.35 18.30
C TYR A 179 -7.07 -2.83 18.46
N ALA A 180 -6.36 -2.22 19.40
CA ALA A 180 -6.41 -0.78 19.61
C ALA A 180 -5.97 -0.01 18.36
N ALA A 181 -4.84 -0.41 17.76
CA ALA A 181 -4.36 0.18 16.52
C ALA A 181 -5.41 0.05 15.40
N THR A 182 -5.90 -1.16 15.12
CA THR A 182 -6.91 -1.42 14.08
C THR A 182 -8.21 -0.67 14.33
N SER A 183 -8.59 -0.47 15.61
CA SER A 183 -9.77 0.33 15.97
C SER A 183 -9.63 1.80 15.54
N TYR A 184 -8.43 2.36 15.59
CA TYR A 184 -8.17 3.70 15.05
C TYR A 184 -8.35 3.75 13.53
N HIS A 185 -7.81 2.77 12.80
CA HIS A 185 -7.95 2.70 11.35
C HIS A 185 -9.42 2.60 10.91
N THR A 186 -10.20 1.71 11.53
CA THR A 186 -11.62 1.53 11.20
C THR A 186 -12.47 2.79 11.46
N ARG A 187 -11.92 3.78 12.15
CA ARG A 187 -12.57 5.06 12.47
C ARG A 187 -11.91 6.25 11.78
N GLY A 188 -10.99 6.01 10.82
CA GLY A 188 -10.35 7.06 10.02
C GLY A 188 -9.25 7.84 10.73
N TYR A 189 -8.72 7.35 11.85
CA TYR A 189 -7.55 7.93 12.52
C TYR A 189 -6.24 7.30 11.98
N ASP A 190 -6.05 7.35 10.68
CA ASP A 190 -4.97 6.61 9.98
C ASP A 190 -3.56 7.00 10.44
N GLN A 191 -3.33 8.25 10.82
CA GLN A 191 -2.03 8.67 11.36
C GLN A 191 -1.72 8.01 12.71
N ARG A 192 -2.71 7.91 13.60
CA ARG A 192 -2.55 7.21 14.89
C ARG A 192 -2.37 5.71 14.68
N TYR A 193 -3.17 5.14 13.80
CA TYR A 193 -3.02 3.75 13.39
C TYR A 193 -1.62 3.48 12.88
N ARG A 194 -1.14 4.24 11.89
CA ARG A 194 0.18 4.07 11.28
C ARG A 194 1.29 4.13 12.32
N LYS A 195 1.28 5.14 13.20
CA LYS A 195 2.26 5.25 14.28
C LYS A 195 2.24 4.03 15.20
N GLY A 196 1.07 3.59 15.65
CA GLY A 196 0.93 2.42 16.52
C GLY A 196 1.33 1.11 15.84
N ALA A 197 0.88 0.90 14.59
CA ALA A 197 1.20 -0.29 13.82
C ALA A 197 2.71 -0.44 13.56
N LEU A 198 3.38 0.67 13.20
CA LEU A 198 4.83 0.68 12.98
C LEU A 198 5.61 0.40 14.27
N ASP A 199 5.17 0.95 15.41
CA ASP A 199 5.79 0.66 16.71
C ASP A 199 5.64 -0.81 17.10
N ILE A 200 4.44 -1.38 16.94
CA ILE A 200 4.18 -2.80 17.19
C ILE A 200 5.06 -3.68 16.28
N LEU A 201 5.13 -3.39 15.00
CA LEU A 201 5.96 -4.14 14.05
C LEU A 201 7.45 -4.02 14.40
N LYS A 202 7.94 -2.84 14.77
CA LYS A 202 9.33 -2.64 15.19
C LYS A 202 9.71 -3.53 16.37
N ARG A 203 8.79 -3.73 17.33
CA ARG A 203 9.03 -4.55 18.52
C ARG A 203 8.86 -6.05 18.27
N PHE A 204 7.96 -6.47 17.38
CA PHE A 204 7.48 -7.85 17.31
C PHE A 204 7.53 -8.50 15.92
N ASP A 205 8.04 -7.86 14.87
CA ASP A 205 8.02 -8.41 13.49
C ASP A 205 8.69 -9.79 13.38
N ASN A 206 9.75 -10.03 14.15
CA ASN A 206 10.44 -11.32 14.18
C ASN A 206 9.74 -12.39 15.05
N SER A 207 8.66 -12.04 15.72
CA SER A 207 7.88 -12.98 16.54
C SER A 207 7.07 -13.97 15.68
N ARG A 208 6.52 -15.02 16.32
CA ARG A 208 5.62 -15.98 15.67
C ARG A 208 4.13 -15.63 15.81
N PHE A 209 3.80 -14.43 16.28
CA PHE A 209 2.42 -14.00 16.45
C PHE A 209 1.76 -13.76 15.10
N VAL A 210 0.88 -14.66 14.67
CA VAL A 210 0.15 -14.58 13.38
C VAL A 210 -0.80 -13.38 13.32
N GLU A 211 -1.24 -12.87 14.47
CA GLU A 211 -2.11 -11.70 14.59
C GLU A 211 -1.47 -10.43 13.98
N LEU A 212 -0.14 -10.33 13.99
CA LEU A 212 0.57 -9.21 13.36
C LEU A 212 0.35 -9.12 11.85
N ASN A 213 -0.09 -10.21 11.21
CA ASN A 213 -0.27 -10.24 9.76
C ASN A 213 -1.35 -9.24 9.30
N VAL A 214 -2.32 -8.89 10.14
CA VAL A 214 -3.33 -7.88 9.82
C VAL A 214 -2.72 -6.48 9.64
N LEU A 215 -1.69 -6.14 10.41
CA LEU A 215 -1.07 -4.82 10.35
C LEU A 215 -0.42 -4.53 8.98
N PHE A 216 0.05 -5.56 8.28
CA PHE A 216 0.65 -5.38 6.95
C PHE A 216 -0.42 -5.04 5.90
N THR A 217 -1.58 -5.67 5.97
CA THR A 217 -2.70 -5.37 5.06
C THR A 217 -3.32 -4.01 5.34
N ASP A 218 -3.52 -3.68 6.61
CA ASP A 218 -4.10 -2.40 7.00
C ASP A 218 -3.12 -1.23 6.70
N LEU A 219 -1.80 -1.41 6.95
CA LEU A 219 -0.79 -0.40 6.55
C LEU A 219 -0.76 -0.22 5.04
N SER A 220 -0.86 -1.31 4.28
CA SER A 220 -0.95 -1.23 2.83
C SER A 220 -2.15 -0.40 2.40
N GLN A 221 -3.32 -0.63 3.00
CA GLN A 221 -4.53 0.12 2.70
C GLN A 221 -4.37 1.61 3.03
N VAL A 222 -3.85 1.96 4.21
CA VAL A 222 -3.61 3.35 4.60
C VAL A 222 -2.68 4.05 3.60
N TYR A 223 -1.56 3.41 3.23
CA TYR A 223 -0.64 4.01 2.27
C TYR A 223 -1.25 4.13 0.87
N ARG A 224 -2.06 3.16 0.44
CA ARG A 224 -2.79 3.23 -0.84
C ARG A 224 -3.81 4.35 -0.84
N ASP A 225 -4.58 4.51 0.23
CA ASP A 225 -5.60 5.57 0.36
C ASP A 225 -4.97 6.98 0.40
N GLU A 226 -3.70 7.08 0.84
CA GLU A 226 -2.86 8.28 0.74
C GLU A 226 -2.21 8.43 -0.67
N GLY A 227 -2.40 7.48 -1.59
CA GLY A 227 -1.79 7.46 -2.94
C GLY A 227 -0.36 6.92 -2.97
N ASN A 228 0.17 6.40 -1.87
CA ASN A 228 1.52 5.84 -1.79
C ASN A 228 1.53 4.34 -2.14
N ASN A 229 1.31 4.04 -3.41
CA ASN A 229 1.23 2.67 -3.89
C ASN A 229 2.54 1.88 -3.72
N ASN A 230 3.69 2.55 -3.70
CA ASN A 230 4.97 1.90 -3.48
C ASN A 230 5.10 1.36 -2.05
N MET A 231 4.75 2.18 -1.04
CA MET A 231 4.73 1.72 0.35
C MET A 231 3.66 0.67 0.59
N SER A 232 2.53 0.79 -0.08
CA SER A 232 1.48 -0.23 -0.06
C SER A 232 2.01 -1.58 -0.54
N LEU A 233 2.66 -1.64 -1.71
CA LEU A 233 3.32 -2.85 -2.23
C LEU A 233 4.39 -3.39 -1.28
N PHE A 234 5.20 -2.52 -0.69
CA PHE A 234 6.24 -2.91 0.27
C PHE A 234 5.66 -3.68 1.45
N TYR A 235 4.59 -3.14 2.09
CA TYR A 235 3.97 -3.83 3.23
C TYR A 235 3.27 -5.12 2.82
N LEU A 236 2.62 -5.19 1.66
CA LEU A 236 2.04 -6.42 1.15
C LEU A 236 3.09 -7.49 0.92
N GLN A 237 4.22 -7.15 0.32
CA GLN A 237 5.31 -8.09 0.09
C GLN A 237 5.93 -8.57 1.41
N LYS A 238 6.13 -7.67 2.37
CA LYS A 238 6.60 -8.00 3.70
C LYS A 238 5.64 -8.93 4.44
N GLY A 239 4.32 -8.65 4.36
CA GLY A 239 3.26 -9.50 4.89
C GLY A 239 3.25 -10.88 4.25
N MET A 240 3.36 -10.98 2.92
CA MET A 240 3.43 -12.26 2.21
C MET A 240 4.63 -13.10 2.65
N ASN A 241 5.82 -12.50 2.71
CA ASN A 241 7.03 -13.18 3.14
C ASN A 241 6.91 -13.70 4.58
N ARG A 242 6.32 -12.91 5.46
CA ARG A 242 6.04 -13.31 6.84
C ARG A 242 5.05 -14.48 6.91
N MET A 243 3.92 -14.40 6.21
CA MET A 243 2.91 -15.47 6.17
C MET A 243 3.50 -16.77 5.61
N ALA A 244 4.31 -16.69 4.54
CA ALA A 244 5.02 -17.85 3.99
C ALA A 244 5.92 -18.50 5.04
N ARG A 245 6.71 -17.70 5.78
CA ARG A 245 7.58 -18.17 6.86
C ARG A 245 6.79 -18.85 8.00
N LEU A 246 5.62 -18.32 8.33
CA LEU A 246 4.76 -18.82 9.41
C LEU A 246 3.82 -19.94 8.96
N ARG A 247 3.75 -20.25 7.66
CA ARG A 247 2.78 -21.17 7.04
C ARG A 247 1.32 -20.77 7.31
N ASP A 248 1.06 -19.47 7.49
CA ASP A 248 -0.28 -18.91 7.69
C ASP A 248 -0.89 -18.61 6.33
N THR A 249 -1.56 -19.60 5.72
CA THR A 249 -2.13 -19.50 4.38
C THR A 249 -3.55 -18.93 4.37
N ASP A 250 -4.24 -18.91 5.51
CA ASP A 250 -5.67 -18.61 5.60
C ASP A 250 -6.00 -17.16 5.20
N LYS A 251 -5.04 -16.25 5.35
CA LYS A 251 -5.21 -14.82 5.06
C LYS A 251 -4.61 -14.37 3.72
N TYR A 252 -3.97 -15.26 2.96
CA TYR A 252 -3.43 -14.90 1.65
C TYR A 252 -4.46 -14.23 0.74
N GLN A 253 -5.73 -14.65 0.80
CA GLN A 253 -6.79 -14.08 -0.03
C GLN A 253 -7.03 -12.57 0.23
N VAL A 254 -6.69 -12.06 1.42
CA VAL A 254 -6.79 -10.63 1.75
C VAL A 254 -5.64 -9.87 1.10
N ILE A 255 -4.40 -10.36 1.28
CA ILE A 255 -3.21 -9.76 0.68
C ILE A 255 -3.29 -9.77 -0.85
N TYR A 256 -3.75 -10.87 -1.45
CA TYR A 256 -3.90 -10.95 -2.91
C TYR A 256 -4.94 -9.97 -3.44
N GLY A 257 -6.03 -9.76 -2.68
CA GLY A 257 -7.03 -8.74 -2.99
C GLY A 257 -6.46 -7.32 -2.97
N GLU A 258 -5.67 -7.00 -1.95
CA GLU A 258 -5.01 -5.69 -1.84
C GLU A 258 -3.92 -5.50 -2.92
N LEU A 259 -3.13 -6.54 -3.23
CA LEU A 259 -2.17 -6.50 -4.35
C LEU A 259 -2.86 -6.18 -5.67
N ALA A 260 -4.02 -6.81 -5.91
CA ALA A 260 -4.79 -6.56 -7.11
C ALA A 260 -5.24 -5.09 -7.21
N LEU A 261 -5.71 -4.51 -6.10
CA LEU A 261 -6.11 -3.11 -6.02
C LEU A 261 -4.92 -2.16 -6.30
N VAL A 262 -3.77 -2.42 -5.66
CA VAL A 262 -2.59 -1.57 -5.85
C VAL A 262 -2.07 -1.64 -7.29
N TYR A 263 -2.04 -2.84 -7.91
CA TYR A 263 -1.66 -2.97 -9.31
C TYR A 263 -2.65 -2.28 -10.26
N ASP A 264 -3.95 -2.27 -9.91
CA ASP A 264 -4.95 -1.51 -10.66
C ASP A 264 -4.68 0.01 -10.61
N GLU A 265 -4.41 0.55 -9.43
CA GLU A 265 -4.08 1.97 -9.25
C GLU A 265 -2.76 2.38 -9.93
N LEU A 266 -1.81 1.46 -10.03
CA LEU A 266 -0.56 1.64 -10.78
C LEU A 266 -0.75 1.53 -12.30
N GLY A 267 -1.96 1.23 -12.78
CA GLY A 267 -2.26 1.01 -14.19
C GLY A 267 -1.75 -0.32 -14.76
N GLN A 268 -1.26 -1.21 -13.91
CA GLN A 268 -0.77 -2.55 -14.28
C GLN A 268 -1.94 -3.54 -14.33
N THR A 269 -2.84 -3.34 -15.28
CA THR A 269 -4.14 -4.03 -15.35
C THR A 269 -4.01 -5.55 -15.47
N ASP A 270 -3.05 -6.08 -16.24
CA ASP A 270 -2.85 -7.53 -16.36
C ASP A 270 -2.44 -8.16 -15.03
N ASN A 271 -1.51 -7.53 -14.28
CA ASN A 271 -1.12 -7.98 -12.95
C ASN A 271 -2.32 -7.94 -11.99
N SER A 272 -3.11 -6.88 -12.03
CA SER A 272 -4.33 -6.75 -11.21
C SER A 272 -5.31 -7.89 -11.49
N ILE A 273 -5.58 -8.21 -12.75
CA ILE A 273 -6.45 -9.33 -13.16
C ILE A 273 -5.94 -10.66 -12.61
N GLU A 274 -4.63 -10.91 -12.74
CA GLU A 274 -4.02 -12.16 -12.24
C GLU A 274 -4.24 -12.31 -10.72
N TRP A 275 -3.99 -11.25 -9.95
CA TRP A 275 -4.17 -11.28 -8.51
C TRP A 275 -5.63 -11.37 -8.08
N TYR A 276 -6.57 -10.74 -8.79
CA TYR A 276 -8.01 -10.94 -8.52
C TYR A 276 -8.45 -12.38 -8.78
N LYS A 277 -7.96 -13.02 -9.86
CA LYS A 277 -8.24 -14.43 -10.13
C LYS A 277 -7.67 -15.34 -9.03
N LYS A 278 -6.45 -15.09 -8.56
CA LYS A 278 -5.85 -15.80 -7.42
C LYS A 278 -6.67 -15.60 -6.13
N THR A 279 -7.12 -14.38 -5.88
CA THR A 279 -7.98 -14.05 -4.73
C THR A 279 -9.28 -14.85 -4.77
N LEU A 280 -9.96 -14.85 -5.90
CA LEU A 280 -11.22 -15.57 -6.09
C LEU A 280 -11.03 -17.08 -5.91
N ALA A 281 -9.98 -17.65 -6.52
CA ALA A 281 -9.68 -19.07 -6.39
C ALA A 281 -9.39 -19.52 -4.95
N LEU A 282 -8.79 -18.64 -4.13
CA LEU A 282 -8.59 -18.92 -2.69
C LEU A 282 -9.90 -18.77 -1.92
N ARG A 283 -10.67 -17.70 -2.17
CA ARG A 283 -11.94 -17.44 -1.48
C ARG A 283 -12.96 -18.56 -1.71
N GLU A 284 -13.04 -19.09 -2.91
CA GLU A 284 -13.92 -20.22 -3.23
C GLU A 284 -13.57 -21.51 -2.46
N LYS A 285 -12.33 -21.66 -1.97
CA LYS A 285 -11.87 -22.82 -1.18
C LYS A 285 -12.12 -22.66 0.32
N ILE A 286 -12.45 -21.46 0.81
CA ILE A 286 -12.68 -21.22 2.23
C ILE A 286 -14.09 -21.69 2.58
N PRO A 287 -14.25 -22.64 3.52
CA PRO A 287 -15.58 -23.06 4.00
C PRO A 287 -16.35 -21.86 4.55
N ASP A 288 -17.65 -21.82 4.30
CA ASP A 288 -18.59 -20.77 4.79
C ASP A 288 -18.19 -19.33 4.42
N MET A 289 -17.42 -19.15 3.34
CA MET A 289 -17.06 -17.82 2.84
C MET A 289 -18.32 -17.05 2.45
N PRO A 290 -18.55 -15.84 3.01
CA PRO A 290 -19.70 -15.04 2.64
C PRO A 290 -19.69 -14.69 1.14
N PRO A 291 -20.77 -14.97 0.39
CA PRO A 291 -20.81 -14.71 -1.06
C PRO A 291 -20.51 -13.25 -1.45
N ALA A 292 -20.84 -12.28 -0.59
CA ALA A 292 -20.57 -10.87 -0.80
C ALA A 292 -19.09 -10.58 -1.13
N GLY A 293 -18.15 -11.26 -0.45
CA GLY A 293 -16.73 -11.11 -0.72
C GLY A 293 -16.32 -11.59 -2.12
N LEU A 294 -16.95 -12.67 -2.61
CA LEU A 294 -16.72 -13.19 -3.96
C LEU A 294 -17.26 -12.23 -5.02
N TYR A 295 -18.51 -11.77 -4.88
CA TYR A 295 -19.15 -10.87 -5.84
C TYR A 295 -18.45 -9.51 -5.91
N ARG A 296 -18.03 -8.95 -4.76
CA ARG A 296 -17.25 -7.71 -4.75
C ARG A 296 -15.93 -7.85 -5.50
N THR A 297 -15.20 -8.96 -5.27
CA THR A 297 -13.94 -9.21 -5.99
C THR A 297 -14.17 -9.44 -7.48
N ALA A 298 -15.26 -10.14 -7.86
CA ALA A 298 -15.66 -10.33 -9.25
C ALA A 298 -15.99 -8.99 -9.93
N GLY A 299 -16.52 -8.00 -9.19
CA GLY A 299 -16.75 -6.65 -9.70
C GLY A 299 -15.45 -5.95 -10.09
N PHE A 300 -14.46 -5.96 -9.22
CA PHE A 300 -13.14 -5.40 -9.54
C PHE A 300 -12.46 -6.12 -10.71
N LEU A 301 -12.56 -7.46 -10.76
CA LEU A 301 -12.07 -8.24 -11.90
C LEU A 301 -12.76 -7.81 -13.20
N ALA A 302 -14.09 -7.65 -13.19
CA ALA A 302 -14.85 -7.25 -14.36
C ALA A 302 -14.45 -5.86 -14.86
N LEU A 303 -14.27 -4.89 -13.96
CA LEU A 303 -13.79 -3.54 -14.30
C LEU A 303 -12.42 -3.58 -14.98
N ASN A 304 -11.49 -4.39 -14.46
CA ASN A 304 -10.17 -4.52 -15.06
C ASN A 304 -10.18 -5.26 -16.40
N LEU A 305 -11.01 -6.29 -16.54
CA LEU A 305 -11.23 -6.95 -17.83
C LEU A 305 -11.83 -6.00 -18.86
N ASN A 306 -12.72 -5.08 -18.45
CA ASN A 306 -13.29 -4.06 -19.33
C ASN A 306 -12.21 -3.10 -19.86
N LYS A 307 -11.25 -2.67 -19.02
CA LYS A 307 -10.13 -1.82 -19.46
C LYS A 307 -9.32 -2.44 -20.59
N LEU A 308 -9.24 -3.77 -20.63
CA LEU A 308 -8.55 -4.55 -21.69
C LEU A 308 -9.47 -5.03 -22.82
N GLY A 309 -10.73 -4.62 -22.85
CA GLY A 309 -11.70 -5.08 -23.85
C GLY A 309 -12.17 -6.53 -23.68
N ARG A 310 -11.88 -7.17 -22.51
CA ARG A 310 -12.17 -8.58 -22.20
C ARG A 310 -13.49 -8.75 -21.41
N SER A 311 -14.46 -7.88 -21.64
CA SER A 311 -15.73 -7.85 -20.88
C SER A 311 -16.55 -9.14 -21.01
N ALA A 312 -16.43 -9.85 -22.13
CA ALA A 312 -17.09 -11.15 -22.34
C ALA A 312 -16.59 -12.22 -21.36
N GLU A 313 -15.29 -12.20 -21.02
CA GLU A 313 -14.70 -13.08 -20.01
C GLU A 313 -15.28 -12.77 -18.61
N GLY A 314 -15.40 -11.50 -18.26
CA GLY A 314 -16.05 -11.05 -17.02
C GLY A 314 -17.49 -11.52 -16.92
N LEU A 315 -18.25 -11.39 -18.02
CA LEU A 315 -19.64 -11.85 -18.07
C LEU A 315 -19.76 -13.38 -17.93
N SER A 316 -18.85 -14.13 -18.54
CA SER A 316 -18.79 -15.58 -18.40
C SER A 316 -18.47 -15.98 -16.97
N TYR A 317 -17.51 -15.29 -16.35
CA TYR A 317 -17.10 -15.54 -14.98
C TYR A 317 -18.24 -15.33 -13.98
N ILE A 318 -18.94 -14.18 -14.05
CA ILE A 318 -20.05 -13.90 -13.14
C ILE A 318 -21.20 -14.90 -13.28
N LYS A 319 -21.54 -15.31 -14.51
CA LYS A 319 -22.55 -16.36 -14.75
C LYS A 319 -22.14 -17.70 -14.13
N GLY A 320 -20.87 -18.05 -14.20
CA GLY A 320 -20.32 -19.23 -13.55
C GLY A 320 -20.33 -19.12 -12.03
N LEU A 321 -19.99 -17.95 -11.49
CA LEU A 321 -20.02 -17.69 -10.05
C LEU A 321 -21.46 -17.81 -9.49
N GLU A 322 -22.46 -17.27 -10.17
CA GLU A 322 -23.87 -17.38 -9.76
C GLU A 322 -24.36 -18.84 -9.70
N LYS A 323 -23.84 -19.71 -10.58
CA LYS A 323 -24.19 -21.14 -10.54
C LYS A 323 -23.56 -21.85 -9.33
N ARG A 324 -22.31 -21.51 -9.00
CA ARG A 324 -21.59 -22.14 -7.87
C ARG A 324 -22.00 -21.56 -6.51
N HIS A 325 -22.23 -20.26 -6.46
CA HIS A 325 -22.54 -19.49 -5.25
C HIS A 325 -23.76 -18.59 -5.49
N PRO A 326 -24.98 -19.11 -5.57
CA PRO A 326 -26.18 -18.32 -5.86
C PRO A 326 -26.36 -17.17 -4.86
N PRO A 327 -26.69 -15.95 -5.31
CA PRO A 327 -26.96 -14.82 -4.45
C PRO A 327 -28.28 -15.03 -3.67
N LYS A 328 -28.20 -15.12 -2.34
CA LYS A 328 -29.35 -15.45 -1.50
C LYS A 328 -30.07 -14.22 -0.94
N ASP A 329 -29.32 -13.19 -0.59
CA ASP A 329 -29.85 -11.94 -0.02
C ASP A 329 -29.78 -10.81 -1.06
N ASP A 330 -30.48 -9.71 -0.77
CA ASP A 330 -30.61 -8.58 -1.72
C ASP A 330 -29.28 -7.84 -1.90
N ASP A 331 -28.43 -7.74 -0.89
CA ASP A 331 -27.12 -7.10 -1.04
C ASP A 331 -26.25 -7.86 -2.05
N VAL A 332 -26.20 -9.19 -1.94
CA VAL A 332 -25.45 -10.04 -2.88
C VAL A 332 -26.10 -10.06 -4.27
N ARG A 333 -27.44 -10.03 -4.38
CA ARG A 333 -28.15 -9.87 -5.65
C ARG A 333 -27.82 -8.54 -6.33
N GLY A 334 -27.73 -7.46 -5.53
CA GLY A 334 -27.29 -6.15 -5.97
C GLY A 334 -25.86 -6.17 -6.49
N MET A 335 -24.92 -6.81 -5.77
CA MET A 335 -23.55 -6.99 -6.23
C MET A 335 -23.46 -7.79 -7.53
N ALA A 336 -24.23 -8.87 -7.67
CA ALA A 336 -24.29 -9.65 -8.89
C ALA A 336 -24.80 -8.82 -10.09
N ALA A 337 -25.83 -8.00 -9.85
CA ALA A 337 -26.35 -7.08 -10.86
C ALA A 337 -25.29 -6.03 -11.24
N GLN A 338 -24.55 -5.47 -10.25
CA GLN A 338 -23.47 -4.52 -10.48
C GLN A 338 -22.39 -5.10 -11.41
N VAL A 339 -21.91 -6.32 -11.13
CA VAL A 339 -20.90 -6.97 -11.98
C VAL A 339 -21.40 -7.17 -13.40
N LYS A 340 -22.67 -7.58 -13.57
CA LYS A 340 -23.27 -7.72 -14.90
C LYS A 340 -23.38 -6.37 -15.61
N ALA A 341 -23.75 -5.31 -14.87
CA ALA A 341 -23.81 -3.96 -15.42
C ALA A 341 -22.45 -3.54 -15.99
N TYR A 342 -21.37 -3.72 -15.23
CA TYR A 342 -20.00 -3.45 -15.70
C TYR A 342 -19.67 -4.24 -16.98
N CYS A 343 -19.97 -5.55 -17.00
CA CYS A 343 -19.68 -6.37 -18.16
C CYS A 343 -20.47 -5.92 -19.41
N TYR A 344 -21.76 -5.62 -19.28
CA TYR A 344 -22.57 -5.15 -20.40
C TYR A 344 -22.17 -3.74 -20.87
N GLU A 345 -21.74 -2.86 -19.95
CA GLU A 345 -21.17 -1.57 -20.30
C GLU A 345 -19.90 -1.74 -21.14
N GLY A 346 -18.97 -2.59 -20.71
CA GLY A 346 -17.75 -2.88 -21.46
C GLY A 346 -18.01 -3.57 -22.81
N LEU A 347 -19.09 -4.34 -22.94
CA LEU A 347 -19.58 -4.90 -24.21
C LEU A 347 -20.33 -3.87 -25.08
N LYS A 348 -20.44 -2.61 -24.61
CA LYS A 348 -21.22 -1.54 -25.26
C LYS A 348 -22.72 -1.85 -25.42
N GLN A 349 -23.24 -2.80 -24.64
CA GLN A 349 -24.67 -3.16 -24.59
C GLN A 349 -25.38 -2.28 -23.56
N TYR A 350 -25.45 -0.98 -23.82
CA TYR A 350 -25.82 0.06 -22.85
C TYR A 350 -27.24 -0.10 -22.30
N ASN A 351 -28.18 -0.63 -23.08
CA ASN A 351 -29.55 -0.89 -22.60
C ASN A 351 -29.57 -1.99 -21.54
N LEU A 352 -28.76 -3.03 -21.70
CA LEU A 352 -28.64 -4.09 -20.71
C LEU A 352 -27.85 -3.58 -19.49
N ALA A 353 -26.79 -2.81 -19.70
CA ALA A 353 -26.06 -2.18 -18.60
C ALA A 353 -26.98 -1.30 -17.73
N GLU A 354 -27.76 -0.39 -18.36
CA GLU A 354 -28.75 0.45 -17.66
C GLU A 354 -29.75 -0.40 -16.86
N LYS A 355 -30.29 -1.45 -17.46
CA LYS A 355 -31.21 -2.39 -16.77
C LYS A 355 -30.58 -2.97 -15.51
N TYR A 356 -29.33 -3.43 -15.59
CA TYR A 356 -28.65 -4.05 -14.44
C TYR A 356 -28.21 -3.03 -13.41
N TYR A 357 -27.85 -1.80 -13.78
CA TYR A 357 -27.62 -0.71 -12.83
C TYR A 357 -28.88 -0.34 -12.06
N LEU A 358 -30.02 -0.27 -12.74
CA LEU A 358 -31.31 0.00 -12.08
C LEU A 358 -31.72 -1.14 -11.15
N LEU A 359 -31.47 -2.40 -11.55
CA LEU A 359 -31.73 -3.57 -10.72
C LEU A 359 -30.83 -3.57 -9.47
N MET A 360 -29.55 -3.24 -9.62
CA MET A 360 -28.62 -3.05 -8.51
C MET A 360 -29.14 -2.00 -7.52
N MET A 361 -29.58 -0.83 -8.01
CA MET A 361 -30.13 0.22 -7.16
C MET A 361 -31.40 -0.20 -6.43
N ALA A 362 -32.27 -1.00 -7.07
CA ALA A 362 -33.46 -1.53 -6.43
C ALA A 362 -33.12 -2.45 -5.25
N TYR A 363 -32.08 -3.28 -5.38
CA TYR A 363 -31.60 -4.13 -4.28
C TYR A 363 -30.90 -3.34 -3.19
N TYR A 364 -30.08 -2.33 -3.52
CA TYR A 364 -29.33 -1.55 -2.54
C TYR A 364 -30.18 -0.55 -1.75
N LYS A 365 -31.41 -0.24 -2.19
CA LYS A 365 -32.28 0.77 -1.58
C LYS A 365 -32.48 0.56 -0.07
N ASN A 366 -32.62 -0.69 0.35
CA ASN A 366 -32.88 -1.08 1.75
C ASN A 366 -31.69 -1.81 2.38
N SER A 367 -30.49 -1.67 1.81
CA SER A 367 -29.31 -2.35 2.34
C SER A 367 -28.97 -1.84 3.75
N ALA A 368 -28.74 -2.77 4.66
CA ALA A 368 -28.20 -2.47 5.99
C ALA A 368 -26.70 -2.15 5.93
N ILE A 369 -26.03 -2.46 4.81
CA ILE A 369 -24.62 -2.15 4.58
C ILE A 369 -24.51 -0.73 4.03
N GLY A 370 -24.31 0.26 4.90
CA GLY A 370 -24.43 1.68 4.60
C GLY A 370 -23.64 2.22 3.40
N TYR A 371 -22.54 1.56 3.00
CA TYR A 371 -21.75 1.99 1.85
C TYR A 371 -22.30 1.49 0.50
N LEU A 372 -23.09 0.41 0.44
CA LEU A 372 -23.57 -0.16 -0.83
C LEU A 372 -24.47 0.81 -1.63
N PRO A 373 -25.44 1.50 -1.01
CA PRO A 373 -26.23 2.50 -1.72
C PRO A 373 -25.35 3.60 -2.33
N ALA A 374 -24.36 4.10 -1.59
CA ALA A 374 -23.46 5.15 -2.06
C ALA A 374 -22.61 4.71 -3.27
N TYR A 375 -22.03 3.51 -3.21
CA TYR A 375 -21.29 2.95 -4.36
C TYR A 375 -22.19 2.71 -5.56
N GLY A 376 -23.43 2.25 -5.34
CA GLY A 376 -24.40 2.06 -6.41
C GLY A 376 -24.77 3.39 -7.10
N LEU A 377 -24.99 4.45 -6.32
CA LEU A 377 -25.24 5.80 -6.83
C LEU A 377 -24.06 6.32 -7.65
N TYR A 378 -22.84 6.11 -7.15
CA TYR A 378 -21.62 6.47 -7.85
C TYR A 378 -21.53 5.78 -9.23
N ASP A 379 -21.71 4.47 -9.28
CA ASP A 379 -21.57 3.67 -10.49
C ASP A 379 -22.60 4.04 -11.55
N ILE A 380 -23.87 4.15 -11.17
CA ILE A 380 -24.93 4.52 -12.12
C ILE A 380 -24.79 5.96 -12.61
N ALA A 381 -24.31 6.87 -11.76
CA ALA A 381 -24.02 8.23 -12.16
C ALA A 381 -22.86 8.27 -13.18
N ASN A 382 -21.76 7.53 -12.90
CA ASN A 382 -20.64 7.41 -13.83
C ASN A 382 -21.06 6.83 -15.17
N PHE A 383 -21.86 5.75 -15.16
CA PHE A 383 -22.44 5.17 -16.39
C PHE A 383 -23.19 6.22 -17.21
N TYR A 384 -24.06 7.02 -16.59
CA TYR A 384 -24.79 8.06 -17.32
C TYR A 384 -23.89 9.19 -17.82
N ILE A 385 -22.83 9.56 -17.10
CA ILE A 385 -21.83 10.53 -17.57
C ILE A 385 -21.12 10.02 -18.83
N GLN A 386 -20.70 8.76 -18.83
CA GLN A 386 -20.08 8.14 -20.02
C GLN A 386 -21.01 8.12 -21.22
N GLN A 387 -22.32 7.99 -20.99
CA GLN A 387 -23.36 8.06 -22.02
C GLN A 387 -23.78 9.51 -22.36
N LYS A 388 -23.12 10.53 -21.78
CA LYS A 388 -23.47 11.95 -21.92
C LYS A 388 -24.90 12.27 -21.47
N LYS A 389 -25.51 11.43 -20.63
CA LYS A 389 -26.89 11.61 -20.09
C LYS A 389 -26.78 12.39 -18.75
N TYR A 390 -26.28 13.60 -18.81
CA TYR A 390 -25.89 14.39 -17.62
C TYR A 390 -27.06 14.68 -16.65
N ILE A 391 -28.28 14.85 -17.16
CA ILE A 391 -29.47 15.08 -16.31
C ILE A 391 -29.74 13.85 -15.44
N LYS A 392 -29.66 12.64 -16.02
CA LYS A 392 -29.82 11.40 -15.24
C LYS A 392 -28.68 11.23 -14.23
N ALA A 393 -27.45 11.53 -14.63
CA ALA A 393 -26.31 11.47 -13.73
C ALA A 393 -26.45 12.41 -12.52
N ALA A 394 -26.89 13.64 -12.77
CA ALA A 394 -27.13 14.64 -11.71
C ALA A 394 -28.17 14.18 -10.68
N TYR A 395 -29.21 13.48 -11.12
CA TYR A 395 -30.23 12.94 -10.23
C TYR A 395 -29.63 11.98 -9.18
N TYR A 396 -28.73 11.08 -9.59
CA TYR A 396 -28.11 10.13 -8.67
C TYR A 396 -27.00 10.75 -7.81
N LEU A 397 -26.28 11.74 -8.33
CA LEU A 397 -25.22 12.43 -7.58
C LEU A 397 -25.75 13.35 -6.48
N LYS A 398 -27.00 13.80 -6.56
CA LYS A 398 -27.59 14.65 -5.52
C LYS A 398 -27.58 13.97 -4.15
N ASP A 399 -27.90 12.69 -4.09
CA ASP A 399 -27.95 11.91 -2.84
C ASP A 399 -26.54 11.46 -2.41
N LEU A 400 -25.58 11.48 -3.34
CA LEU A 400 -24.21 11.05 -3.07
C LEU A 400 -23.37 12.09 -2.32
N GLN A 401 -23.69 13.39 -2.41
CA GLN A 401 -22.97 14.48 -1.73
C GLN A 401 -22.98 14.37 -0.20
N VAL A 402 -23.88 13.56 0.36
CA VAL A 402 -23.99 13.34 1.81
C VAL A 402 -23.13 12.15 2.28
N ALA A 403 -22.58 11.35 1.38
CA ALA A 403 -21.82 10.17 1.72
C ALA A 403 -20.33 10.50 1.96
N ASN A 404 -19.75 9.93 3.01
CA ASN A 404 -18.32 10.07 3.30
C ASN A 404 -17.50 9.16 2.37
N PHE A 405 -16.86 9.73 1.37
CA PHE A 405 -15.88 9.06 0.53
C PHE A 405 -14.45 9.40 0.99
N ASN A 406 -13.52 8.50 0.71
CA ASN A 406 -12.11 8.80 0.84
C ASN A 406 -11.68 9.89 -0.18
N LEU A 407 -10.46 10.41 -0.05
CA LEU A 407 -9.96 11.49 -0.91
C LEU A 407 -10.05 11.15 -2.41
N SER A 408 -9.77 9.89 -2.79
CA SER A 408 -9.87 9.44 -4.18
C SER A 408 -11.31 9.42 -4.68
N GLY A 409 -12.24 8.95 -3.85
CA GLY A 409 -13.67 8.96 -4.16
C GLY A 409 -14.20 10.39 -4.32
N GLN A 410 -13.86 11.30 -3.39
CA GLN A 410 -14.27 12.71 -3.46
C GLN A 410 -13.70 13.38 -4.72
N ARG A 411 -12.43 13.19 -5.03
CA ARG A 411 -11.81 13.68 -6.28
C ARG A 411 -12.61 13.26 -7.52
N ASN A 412 -13.03 12.00 -7.58
CA ASN A 412 -13.77 11.49 -8.73
C ASN A 412 -15.20 12.08 -8.79
N ILE A 413 -15.84 12.29 -7.64
CA ILE A 413 -17.17 12.94 -7.56
C ILE A 413 -17.08 14.38 -8.05
N ASP A 414 -16.04 15.12 -7.63
CA ASP A 414 -15.85 16.51 -8.07
C ASP A 414 -15.61 16.58 -9.58
N LEU A 415 -14.88 15.62 -10.16
CA LEU A 415 -14.74 15.51 -11.63
C LEU A 415 -16.08 15.20 -12.32
N MET A 416 -16.94 14.37 -11.74
CA MET A 416 -18.28 14.09 -12.26
C MET A 416 -19.16 15.33 -12.23
N LEU A 417 -19.16 16.07 -11.11
CA LEU A 417 -19.92 17.31 -10.94
C LEU A 417 -19.44 18.39 -11.91
N PHE A 418 -18.13 18.50 -12.11
CA PHE A 418 -17.56 19.37 -13.13
C PHE A 418 -18.11 19.06 -14.52
N LYS A 419 -18.12 17.78 -14.92
CA LYS A 419 -18.64 17.36 -16.25
C LYS A 419 -20.14 17.69 -16.40
N ILE A 420 -20.91 17.46 -15.37
CA ILE A 420 -22.35 17.75 -15.35
C ILE A 420 -22.62 19.24 -15.46
N ASP A 421 -21.99 20.05 -14.63
CA ASP A 421 -22.24 21.47 -14.60
C ASP A 421 -21.66 22.19 -15.82
N SER A 422 -20.56 21.68 -16.39
CA SER A 422 -20.08 22.14 -17.70
C SER A 422 -21.11 21.88 -18.81
N ALA A 423 -21.68 20.70 -18.84
CA ALA A 423 -22.70 20.35 -19.83
C ALA A 423 -24.04 21.10 -19.61
N ALA A 424 -24.34 21.47 -18.38
CA ALA A 424 -25.52 22.26 -18.00
C ALA A 424 -25.36 23.78 -18.21
N GLY A 425 -24.21 24.23 -18.72
CA GLY A 425 -23.92 25.67 -18.93
C GLY A 425 -23.79 26.47 -17.64
N LYS A 426 -23.28 25.85 -16.57
CA LYS A 426 -23.04 26.47 -15.25
C LYS A 426 -21.55 26.69 -15.01
N PRO A 427 -20.92 27.68 -15.66
CA PRO A 427 -19.45 27.79 -15.66
C PRO A 427 -18.85 27.99 -14.26
N TRP A 428 -19.51 28.78 -13.40
CA TRP A 428 -18.96 29.10 -12.08
C TRP A 428 -18.91 27.88 -11.13
N SER A 429 -19.96 27.06 -11.09
CA SER A 429 -19.94 25.83 -10.30
C SER A 429 -19.03 24.77 -10.91
N ALA A 430 -18.98 24.69 -12.25
CA ALA A 430 -18.05 23.80 -12.94
C ALA A 430 -16.59 24.16 -12.62
N ILE A 431 -16.21 25.43 -12.69
CA ILE A 431 -14.85 25.89 -12.33
C ILE A 431 -14.53 25.52 -10.87
N LYS A 432 -15.49 25.75 -9.95
CA LYS A 432 -15.31 25.39 -8.54
C LYS A 432 -15.01 23.89 -8.38
N TYR A 433 -15.83 23.00 -8.94
CA TYR A 433 -15.61 21.55 -8.87
C TYR A 433 -14.33 21.11 -9.55
N PHE A 434 -13.93 21.80 -10.62
CA PHE A 434 -12.64 21.53 -11.24
C PHE A 434 -11.46 21.96 -10.37
N GLN A 435 -11.59 23.08 -9.66
CA GLN A 435 -10.57 23.52 -8.69
C GLN A 435 -10.47 22.55 -7.52
N ASP A 436 -11.59 22.10 -6.95
CA ASP A 436 -11.65 21.11 -5.88
C ASP A 436 -11.02 19.77 -6.35
N TYR A 437 -11.41 19.28 -7.53
CA TYR A 437 -10.79 18.13 -8.18
C TYR A 437 -9.28 18.31 -8.34
N LYS A 438 -8.83 19.46 -8.87
CA LYS A 438 -7.42 19.73 -9.10
C LYS A 438 -6.65 19.77 -7.79
N GLN A 439 -7.16 20.44 -6.77
CA GLN A 439 -6.55 20.51 -5.45
C GLN A 439 -6.35 19.12 -4.84
N LEU A 440 -7.38 18.28 -4.87
CA LEU A 440 -7.29 16.90 -4.38
C LEU A 440 -6.31 16.07 -5.22
N ASN A 441 -6.36 16.21 -6.54
CA ASN A 441 -5.48 15.51 -7.45
C ASN A 441 -4.02 15.90 -7.25
N ASP A 442 -3.72 17.19 -7.14
CA ASP A 442 -2.38 17.73 -6.92
C ASP A 442 -1.87 17.35 -5.52
N SER A 443 -2.74 17.36 -4.49
CA SER A 443 -2.41 16.88 -3.15
C SER A 443 -2.02 15.41 -3.15
N MET A 444 -2.75 14.57 -3.88
CA MET A 444 -2.43 13.14 -4.03
C MET A 444 -1.15 12.91 -4.84
N PHE A 445 -0.82 13.78 -5.79
CA PHE A 445 0.38 13.65 -6.63
C PHE A 445 1.64 14.27 -6.03
N ASN A 446 1.54 15.42 -5.34
CA ASN A 446 2.71 16.17 -4.85
C ASN A 446 3.34 15.58 -3.59
N VAL A 447 2.58 14.93 -2.73
CA VAL A 447 3.10 14.26 -1.52
C VAL A 447 3.94 13.03 -1.88
N THR A 448 3.77 12.51 -3.09
CA THR A 448 4.20 11.15 -3.42
C THR A 448 5.48 11.04 -4.24
N LYS A 449 5.84 12.03 -5.03
CA LYS A 449 6.80 11.80 -6.14
C LYS A 449 8.29 12.01 -5.86
N SER A 450 8.72 12.92 -5.02
CA SER A 450 10.16 13.19 -4.89
C SER A 450 10.89 12.52 -3.72
N GLY A 451 10.21 12.27 -2.59
CA GLY A 451 10.85 11.69 -1.42
C GLY A 451 10.72 10.16 -1.28
N GLN A 452 9.73 9.58 -1.94
CA GLN A 452 9.29 8.21 -1.65
C GLN A 452 10.10 7.11 -2.35
N ILE A 453 10.62 7.38 -3.56
CA ILE A 453 11.43 6.39 -4.28
C ILE A 453 12.77 6.22 -3.56
N GLU A 454 13.36 7.31 -3.09
CA GLU A 454 14.63 7.31 -2.37
C GLU A 454 14.50 6.68 -0.97
N GLU A 455 13.43 7.01 -0.24
CA GLU A 455 13.13 6.42 1.07
C GLU A 455 12.81 4.91 0.95
N LEU A 456 12.12 4.50 -0.11
CA LEU A 456 11.82 3.09 -0.38
C LEU A 456 13.08 2.30 -0.74
N GLN A 457 13.94 2.84 -1.59
CA GLN A 457 15.21 2.22 -1.97
C GLN A 457 16.15 2.09 -0.78
N ILE A 458 16.27 3.13 0.04
CA ILE A 458 17.10 3.13 1.26
C ILE A 458 16.53 2.13 2.27
N LYS A 459 15.22 2.12 2.46
CA LYS A 459 14.57 1.21 3.41
C LYS A 459 14.62 -0.25 2.97
N TYR A 460 14.40 -0.52 1.68
CA TYR A 460 14.53 -1.85 1.10
C TYR A 460 15.98 -2.35 1.17
N ALA A 461 16.95 -1.51 0.82
CA ALA A 461 18.37 -1.84 0.92
C ALA A 461 18.82 -2.04 2.38
N THR A 462 18.24 -1.28 3.32
CA THR A 462 18.53 -1.40 4.75
C THR A 462 17.93 -2.68 5.34
N ASP A 463 16.66 -2.98 5.02
CA ASP A 463 15.98 -4.21 5.46
C ASP A 463 16.63 -5.46 4.86
N GLN A 464 17.10 -5.38 3.60
CA GLN A 464 17.82 -6.46 2.95
C GLN A 464 19.21 -6.68 3.56
N LYS A 465 19.95 -5.60 3.84
CA LYS A 465 21.23 -5.67 4.57
C LYS A 465 21.06 -6.19 5.99
N GLU A 466 19.98 -5.83 6.68
CA GLU A 466 19.70 -6.31 8.04
C GLU A 466 19.31 -7.79 8.04
N SER A 467 18.57 -8.25 7.01
CA SER A 467 18.27 -9.65 6.78
C SER A 467 19.53 -10.46 6.44
N ASP A 468 20.37 -9.93 5.54
CA ASP A 468 21.66 -10.56 5.17
C ASP A 468 22.63 -10.60 6.34
N LEU A 469 22.71 -9.51 7.12
CA LEU A 469 23.52 -9.48 8.34
C LEU A 469 23.03 -10.48 9.41
N THR A 470 21.71 -10.64 9.51
CA THR A 470 21.12 -11.63 10.43
C THR A 470 21.38 -13.06 9.97
N SER A 471 21.30 -13.30 8.66
CA SER A 471 21.66 -14.55 8.04
C SER A 471 23.13 -14.89 8.22
N VAL A 472 24.03 -13.94 7.92
CA VAL A 472 25.49 -14.09 8.10
C VAL A 472 25.88 -14.27 9.57
N LYS A 473 25.23 -13.57 10.52
CA LYS A 473 25.43 -13.80 11.96
C LYS A 473 25.03 -15.21 12.38
N LYS A 474 23.91 -15.70 11.84
CA LYS A 474 23.40 -17.03 12.13
C LYS A 474 24.29 -18.13 11.53
N ASP A 475 24.79 -17.93 10.31
CA ASP A 475 25.74 -18.82 9.68
C ASP A 475 27.09 -18.82 10.39
N ARG A 476 27.55 -17.64 10.85
CA ARG A 476 28.76 -17.51 11.63
C ARG A 476 28.66 -18.20 12.99
N GLN A 477 27.50 -18.10 13.64
CA GLN A 477 27.24 -18.79 14.89
C GLN A 477 27.15 -20.31 14.70
N LEU A 478 26.52 -20.75 13.60
CA LEU A 478 26.46 -22.15 13.22
C LEU A 478 27.86 -22.72 12.86
N GLN A 479 28.68 -21.93 12.19
CA GLN A 479 30.06 -22.30 11.89
C GLN A 479 30.93 -22.33 13.16
N PHE A 480 30.71 -21.41 14.10
CA PHE A 480 31.40 -21.40 15.39
C PHE A 480 31.01 -22.63 16.24
N GLU A 481 29.74 -23.01 16.27
CA GLU A 481 29.30 -24.24 16.92
C GLU A 481 29.85 -25.50 16.23
N LYS A 482 29.85 -25.53 14.90
CA LYS A 482 30.47 -26.64 14.13
C LYS A 482 31.99 -26.74 14.37
N ALA A 483 32.67 -25.59 14.46
CA ALA A 483 34.11 -25.57 14.77
C ALA A 483 34.37 -26.03 16.21
N LYS A 484 33.52 -25.65 17.16
CA LYS A 484 33.61 -26.11 18.57
C LYS A 484 33.32 -27.61 18.71
N HIS A 485 32.38 -28.14 17.92
CA HIS A 485 32.13 -29.57 17.85
C HIS A 485 33.29 -30.33 17.15
N ALA A 486 33.92 -29.72 16.12
CA ALA A 486 35.07 -30.29 15.46
C ALA A 486 36.32 -30.33 16.35
N THR A 487 36.52 -29.30 17.22
CA THR A 487 37.63 -29.30 18.20
C THR A 487 37.39 -30.35 19.30
N ASN A 488 36.16 -30.50 19.80
CA ASN A 488 35.82 -31.55 20.76
C ASN A 488 35.93 -32.95 20.14
N ALA A 489 35.59 -33.12 18.87
CA ALA A 489 35.77 -34.36 18.15
C ALA A 489 37.26 -34.72 17.94
N ARG A 490 38.12 -33.69 17.75
CA ARG A 490 39.58 -33.87 17.63
C ARG A 490 40.20 -34.32 18.93
N ASP A 491 39.76 -33.79 20.07
CA ASP A 491 40.28 -34.18 21.38
C ASP A 491 39.83 -35.58 21.80
N VAL A 492 38.66 -36.03 21.32
CA VAL A 492 38.21 -37.44 21.47
C VAL A 492 39.00 -38.40 20.56
N THR A 493 39.45 -37.91 19.39
CA THR A 493 40.27 -38.74 18.47
C THR A 493 41.67 -38.94 19.00
N PHE A 494 42.23 -38.02 19.78
CA PHE A 494 43.52 -38.23 20.43
C PHE A 494 43.47 -39.31 21.52
N ILE A 495 42.34 -39.49 22.18
CA ILE A 495 42.09 -40.62 23.11
C ILE A 495 41.95 -41.94 22.37
N GLY A 496 41.45 -41.87 21.10
CA GLY A 496 41.30 -43.02 20.25
C GLY A 496 42.60 -43.58 19.64
N ALA A 497 43.71 -42.81 19.64
CA ALA A 497 45.00 -43.25 19.10
C ALA A 497 45.61 -44.40 19.92
N GLY A 498 45.17 -44.65 21.16
CA GLY A 498 45.51 -45.83 21.93
C GLY A 498 44.85 -47.13 21.45
N LEU A 499 43.88 -47.02 20.58
CA LEU A 499 43.14 -48.17 19.99
C LEU A 499 43.71 -48.66 18.66
N LEU A 500 44.82 -48.08 18.20
CA LEU A 500 45.40 -48.36 16.87
C LEU A 500 46.07 -49.73 16.76
N LEU A 501 46.17 -50.49 17.84
CA LEU A 501 46.57 -51.91 17.82
C LEU A 501 45.46 -52.87 17.35
N ILE A 502 44.22 -52.36 17.26
CA ILE A 502 43.10 -53.13 16.71
C ILE A 502 43.04 -53.01 15.15
N VAL A 503 43.77 -52.06 14.57
CA VAL A 503 43.71 -51.67 13.15
C VAL A 503 44.36 -52.74 12.22
N VAL A 504 45.23 -53.64 12.70
CA VAL A 504 45.81 -54.71 11.85
C VAL A 504 44.72 -55.69 11.38
N GLY A 505 43.63 -55.85 12.15
CA GLY A 505 42.46 -56.62 11.70
C GLY A 505 41.56 -55.90 10.68
N LEU A 506 41.66 -54.57 10.60
CA LEU A 506 40.80 -53.76 9.70
C LEU A 506 41.38 -53.59 8.28
N LEU A 507 42.66 -53.86 8.09
CA LEU A 507 43.30 -53.77 6.75
C LEU A 507 42.73 -54.80 5.75
N TYR A 508 42.25 -55.92 6.24
CA TYR A 508 41.59 -56.94 5.40
C TYR A 508 40.17 -56.48 4.98
N ASN A 509 39.53 -55.61 5.78
CA ASN A 509 38.21 -55.09 5.46
C ASN A 509 38.30 -53.89 4.50
N SER A 510 39.42 -53.18 4.46
CA SER A 510 39.67 -52.01 3.60
C SER A 510 39.62 -52.36 2.10
N TYR A 511 40.10 -53.58 1.74
CA TYR A 511 40.09 -54.00 0.34
C TYR A 511 38.66 -54.21 -0.23
N ARG A 512 37.72 -54.63 0.62
CA ARG A 512 36.29 -54.75 0.21
C ARG A 512 35.57 -53.40 0.14
N VAL A 513 36.03 -52.43 0.94
CA VAL A 513 35.39 -51.08 0.97
C VAL A 513 35.79 -50.24 -0.25
N ASN A 514 36.99 -50.46 -0.82
CA ASN A 514 37.44 -49.68 -2.00
C ASN A 514 36.61 -49.98 -3.26
N GLN A 515 36.12 -51.19 -3.44
CA GLN A 515 35.22 -51.47 -4.58
C GLN A 515 33.85 -50.79 -4.44
N LYS A 516 33.37 -50.56 -3.21
CA LYS A 516 32.10 -49.82 -2.98
C LYS A 516 32.25 -48.30 -3.15
N LYS A 517 33.45 -47.76 -2.93
CA LYS A 517 33.71 -46.30 -3.09
C LYS A 517 33.63 -45.85 -4.54
N THR A 518 34.04 -46.66 -5.50
CA THR A 518 33.99 -46.31 -6.93
C THR A 518 32.54 -46.10 -7.42
N VAL A 519 31.62 -46.92 -6.90
CA VAL A 519 30.19 -46.76 -7.24
C VAL A 519 29.59 -45.49 -6.68
N VAL A 520 30.00 -45.08 -5.47
CA VAL A 520 29.51 -43.87 -4.82
C VAL A 520 30.07 -42.60 -5.48
N ILE A 521 31.34 -42.60 -5.89
CA ILE A 521 31.96 -41.46 -6.59
C ILE A 521 31.27 -41.22 -7.94
N ASN A 522 30.96 -42.28 -8.69
CA ASN A 522 30.24 -42.13 -9.95
C ASN A 522 28.80 -41.58 -9.75
N ARG A 523 28.18 -41.92 -8.64
CA ARG A 523 26.86 -41.35 -8.29
C ARG A 523 26.95 -39.86 -7.93
N LYS A 524 27.95 -39.47 -7.11
CA LYS A 524 28.17 -38.06 -6.76
C LYS A 524 28.58 -37.19 -7.94
N ASN A 525 29.37 -37.71 -8.88
CA ASN A 525 29.71 -36.99 -10.10
C ASN A 525 28.48 -36.77 -10.98
N LYS A 526 27.51 -37.69 -10.98
CA LYS A 526 26.25 -37.50 -11.71
C LYS A 526 25.35 -36.42 -11.02
N GLU A 527 25.34 -36.42 -9.70
CA GLU A 527 24.62 -35.40 -8.92
C GLU A 527 25.26 -33.99 -9.06
N LEU A 528 26.62 -33.94 -9.12
CA LEU A 528 27.35 -32.69 -9.32
C LEU A 528 27.07 -32.09 -10.71
N ASN A 529 27.05 -32.90 -11.75
CA ASN A 529 26.71 -32.44 -13.10
C ASN A 529 25.26 -31.98 -13.21
N GLN A 530 24.33 -32.55 -12.43
CA GLN A 530 22.96 -32.08 -12.36
C GLN A 530 22.87 -30.68 -11.68
N LEU A 531 23.63 -30.46 -10.60
CA LEU A 531 23.69 -29.18 -9.89
C LEU A 531 24.37 -28.07 -10.72
N VAL A 532 25.36 -28.41 -11.54
CA VAL A 532 26.02 -27.48 -12.47
C VAL A 532 24.99 -27.01 -13.52
N ASN A 533 24.27 -27.95 -14.13
CA ASN A 533 23.24 -27.60 -15.12
C ASN A 533 22.09 -26.79 -14.51
N GLU A 534 21.71 -27.04 -13.26
CA GLU A 534 20.71 -26.29 -12.54
C GLU A 534 21.20 -24.85 -12.25
N LYS A 535 22.48 -24.71 -11.87
CA LYS A 535 23.11 -23.40 -11.65
C LYS A 535 23.17 -22.57 -12.93
N ASP A 536 23.50 -23.18 -14.04
CA ASP A 536 23.58 -22.50 -15.33
C ASP A 536 22.19 -22.05 -15.79
N GLY A 537 21.13 -22.85 -15.55
CA GLY A 537 19.75 -22.43 -15.79
C GLY A 537 19.31 -21.24 -14.94
N LEU A 538 19.73 -21.22 -13.67
CA LEU A 538 19.42 -20.08 -12.77
C LEU A 538 20.19 -18.80 -13.16
N LEU A 539 21.39 -18.93 -13.76
CA LEU A 539 22.13 -17.78 -14.29
C LEU A 539 21.42 -17.17 -15.50
N GLU A 540 20.97 -18.00 -16.43
CA GLU A 540 20.20 -17.55 -17.59
C GLU A 540 18.89 -16.87 -17.17
N GLU A 541 18.19 -17.43 -16.17
CA GLU A 541 16.97 -16.84 -15.63
C GLU A 541 17.23 -15.47 -14.98
N LYS A 542 18.32 -15.32 -14.23
CA LYS A 542 18.74 -14.05 -13.63
C LYS A 542 19.05 -13.00 -14.68
N GLU A 543 19.79 -13.35 -15.73
CA GLU A 543 20.12 -12.45 -16.83
C GLU A 543 18.86 -12.01 -17.58
N TRP A 544 17.94 -12.93 -17.81
CA TRP A 544 16.65 -12.61 -18.42
C TRP A 544 15.82 -11.64 -17.56
N LEU A 545 15.79 -11.84 -16.25
CA LEU A 545 15.06 -10.94 -15.31
C LEU A 545 15.63 -9.52 -15.32
N ILE A 546 16.95 -9.36 -15.33
CA ILE A 546 17.59 -8.05 -15.39
C ILE A 546 17.19 -7.33 -16.69
N LYS A 547 17.21 -8.05 -17.80
CA LYS A 547 16.82 -7.56 -19.12
C LYS A 547 15.37 -7.07 -19.13
N GLU A 548 14.46 -7.83 -18.55
CA GLU A 548 13.04 -7.50 -18.46
C GLU A 548 12.79 -6.23 -17.60
N VAL A 549 13.55 -6.06 -16.51
CA VAL A 549 13.45 -4.85 -15.68
C VAL A 549 13.79 -3.59 -16.46
N HIS A 550 14.90 -3.60 -17.21
CA HIS A 550 15.31 -2.45 -18.02
C HIS A 550 14.31 -2.15 -19.15
N HIS A 551 13.74 -3.19 -19.77
CA HIS A 551 12.66 -3.03 -20.75
C HIS A 551 11.45 -2.32 -20.15
N ARG A 552 11.03 -2.72 -18.97
CA ARG A 552 9.89 -2.10 -18.29
C ARG A 552 10.17 -0.66 -17.88
N VAL A 553 11.39 -0.36 -17.40
CA VAL A 553 11.77 1.02 -17.07
C VAL A 553 11.70 1.90 -18.32
N LYS A 554 12.27 1.46 -19.45
CA LYS A 554 12.18 2.20 -20.72
C LYS A 554 10.72 2.45 -21.13
N ASN A 555 9.87 1.40 -21.10
CA ASN A 555 8.47 1.52 -21.50
C ASN A 555 7.70 2.50 -20.61
N ASN A 556 7.94 2.44 -19.30
CA ASN A 556 7.32 3.35 -18.33
C ASN A 556 7.75 4.81 -18.59
N LEU A 557 9.03 5.04 -18.88
CA LEU A 557 9.54 6.38 -19.23
C LEU A 557 8.91 6.89 -20.53
N GLN A 558 8.75 6.04 -21.55
CA GLN A 558 8.07 6.40 -22.80
C GLN A 558 6.60 6.80 -22.60
N ILE A 559 5.88 6.09 -21.73
CA ILE A 559 4.49 6.43 -21.37
C ILE A 559 4.45 7.81 -20.71
N VAL A 560 5.36 8.07 -19.76
CA VAL A 560 5.41 9.36 -19.06
C VAL A 560 5.74 10.49 -20.03
N MET A 561 6.68 10.30 -20.95
CA MET A 561 7.00 11.28 -21.99
C MET A 561 5.80 11.58 -22.89
N GLY A 562 5.07 10.54 -23.33
CA GLY A 562 3.85 10.71 -24.13
C GLY A 562 2.74 11.48 -23.39
N LEU A 563 2.63 11.30 -22.08
CA LEU A 563 1.72 12.07 -21.24
C LEU A 563 2.15 13.54 -21.12
N LEU A 564 3.45 13.80 -20.95
CA LEU A 564 4.00 15.16 -20.88
C LEU A 564 3.78 15.90 -22.19
N GLN A 565 4.04 15.26 -23.34
CA GLN A 565 3.80 15.82 -24.67
C GLN A 565 2.31 16.16 -24.89
N ARG A 566 1.43 15.25 -24.48
CA ARG A 566 0.00 15.50 -24.59
C ARG A 566 -0.45 16.63 -23.66
N GLN A 567 0.14 16.78 -22.49
CA GLN A 567 -0.15 17.92 -21.62
C GLN A 567 0.39 19.23 -22.18
N ALA A 568 1.59 19.22 -22.75
CA ALA A 568 2.18 20.39 -23.40
C ALA A 568 1.26 20.99 -24.50
N SER A 569 0.53 20.12 -25.24
CA SER A 569 -0.35 20.57 -26.32
C SER A 569 -1.63 21.30 -25.83
N TYR A 570 -1.96 21.25 -24.54
CA TYR A 570 -3.11 21.91 -23.93
C TYR A 570 -2.76 23.14 -23.11
N ILE A 571 -1.47 23.48 -22.98
CA ILE A 571 -0.99 24.56 -22.13
C ILE A 571 -0.71 25.79 -22.97
N ASN A 572 -1.38 26.89 -22.64
CA ASN A 572 -1.19 28.20 -23.26
C ASN A 572 -0.24 29.12 -22.48
N ASN A 573 0.28 28.68 -21.34
CA ASN A 573 1.26 29.43 -20.56
C ASN A 573 2.67 29.01 -20.98
N GLU A 574 3.44 29.96 -21.49
CA GLU A 574 4.77 29.74 -22.08
C GLU A 574 5.80 29.23 -21.05
N GLU A 575 5.70 29.68 -19.79
CA GLU A 575 6.57 29.22 -18.69
C GLU A 575 6.24 27.76 -18.31
N ALA A 576 4.94 27.42 -18.22
CA ALA A 576 4.51 26.07 -17.91
C ALA A 576 4.84 25.08 -19.05
N LEU A 577 4.70 25.53 -20.31
CA LEU A 577 5.09 24.75 -21.48
C LEU A 577 6.59 24.45 -21.46
N THR A 578 7.39 25.46 -21.20
CA THR A 578 8.86 25.33 -21.09
C THR A 578 9.26 24.36 -19.97
N ALA A 579 8.58 24.39 -18.82
CA ALA A 579 8.84 23.47 -17.71
C ALA A 579 8.52 22.02 -18.06
N ILE A 580 7.45 21.78 -18.81
CA ILE A 580 7.09 20.43 -19.28
C ILE A 580 8.09 19.92 -20.31
N GLN A 581 8.47 20.74 -21.27
CA GLN A 581 9.48 20.39 -22.28
C GLN A 581 10.83 20.06 -21.63
N ASN A 582 11.25 20.83 -20.63
CA ASN A 582 12.47 20.52 -19.87
C ASN A 582 12.37 19.17 -19.16
N SER A 583 11.22 18.86 -18.59
CA SER A 583 10.98 17.56 -17.94
C SER A 583 11.02 16.41 -18.94
N GLU A 584 10.47 16.61 -20.13
CA GLU A 584 10.50 15.65 -21.24
C GLU A 584 11.95 15.34 -21.67
N HIS A 585 12.78 16.35 -21.89
CA HIS A 585 14.19 16.17 -22.27
C HIS A 585 14.97 15.39 -21.19
N ARG A 586 14.72 15.64 -19.90
CA ARG A 586 15.31 14.88 -18.81
C ARG A 586 14.88 13.41 -18.83
N MET A 587 13.59 13.16 -19.04
CA MET A 587 13.08 11.80 -19.14
C MET A 587 13.65 11.05 -20.33
N HIS A 588 13.77 11.74 -21.47
CA HIS A 588 14.39 11.16 -22.67
C HIS A 588 15.85 10.76 -22.41
N SER A 589 16.61 11.61 -21.72
CA SER A 589 17.99 11.34 -21.35
C SER A 589 18.14 10.05 -20.53
N ILE A 590 17.25 9.84 -19.57
CA ILE A 590 17.22 8.61 -18.74
C ILE A 590 16.80 7.41 -19.57
N ALA A 591 15.78 7.56 -20.42
CA ALA A 591 15.29 6.49 -21.28
C ALA A 591 16.36 6.00 -22.26
N LEU A 592 17.16 6.91 -22.77
CA LEU A 592 18.27 6.61 -23.68
C LEU A 592 19.37 5.79 -22.98
N ILE A 593 19.71 6.10 -21.73
CA ILE A 593 20.63 5.29 -20.92
C ILE A 593 20.12 3.86 -20.78
N HIS A 594 18.85 3.69 -20.41
CA HIS A 594 18.28 2.36 -20.28
C HIS A 594 18.18 1.61 -21.61
N GLN A 595 18.05 2.33 -22.72
CA GLN A 595 18.09 1.72 -24.05
C GLN A 595 19.49 1.24 -24.41
N LYS A 596 20.54 2.03 -24.12
CA LYS A 596 21.94 1.68 -24.40
C LYS A 596 22.40 0.47 -23.57
N LEU A 597 21.98 0.37 -22.32
CA LEU A 597 22.23 -0.81 -21.48
C LEU A 597 21.74 -2.10 -22.12
N TYR A 598 20.65 -2.03 -22.89
CA TYR A 598 20.09 -3.20 -23.55
C TYR A 598 20.83 -3.60 -24.84
N GLN A 599 21.47 -2.64 -25.53
CA GLN A 599 22.13 -2.85 -26.81
C GLN A 599 23.60 -3.29 -26.66
N SER A 600 24.18 -3.18 -25.47
CA SER A 600 25.54 -3.61 -25.18
C SER A 600 25.61 -5.11 -24.84
N ASP A 601 26.62 -5.81 -25.34
CA ASP A 601 26.90 -7.21 -24.98
C ASP A 601 27.24 -7.37 -23.48
N ASN A 602 27.58 -6.27 -22.82
CA ASN A 602 27.83 -6.18 -21.38
C ASN A 602 26.68 -5.43 -20.70
N PHE A 603 25.64 -6.16 -20.28
CA PHE A 603 24.35 -5.67 -19.77
C PHE A 603 24.40 -4.69 -18.58
N MET A 604 25.59 -4.30 -18.10
CA MET A 604 25.76 -3.42 -16.96
C MET A 604 26.40 -2.07 -17.32
N LEU A 605 26.88 -1.88 -18.53
CA LEU A 605 27.69 -0.73 -18.91
C LEU A 605 27.09 0.02 -20.09
N VAL A 606 27.19 1.36 -20.04
CA VAL A 606 26.77 2.28 -21.09
C VAL A 606 28.00 2.95 -21.67
N ASN A 607 28.17 2.86 -22.98
CA ASN A 607 29.19 3.62 -23.68
C ASN A 607 28.83 5.10 -23.77
N ILE A 608 29.64 5.94 -23.15
CA ILE A 608 29.37 7.38 -23.04
C ILE A 608 29.51 8.13 -24.36
N ALA A 609 30.44 7.71 -25.22
CA ALA A 609 30.62 8.33 -26.52
C ALA A 609 29.36 8.14 -27.39
N ASP A 610 28.89 6.92 -27.50
CA ASP A 610 27.65 6.59 -28.23
C ASP A 610 26.41 7.26 -27.65
N TYR A 611 26.37 7.36 -26.31
CA TYR A 611 25.28 8.06 -25.62
C TYR A 611 25.26 9.56 -25.95
N ILE A 612 26.41 10.23 -25.85
CA ILE A 612 26.52 11.68 -26.12
C ILE A 612 26.16 11.98 -27.56
N ASP A 613 26.58 11.14 -28.50
CA ASP A 613 26.27 11.32 -29.92
C ASP A 613 24.75 11.27 -30.18
N GLU A 614 24.06 10.29 -29.60
CA GLU A 614 22.63 10.14 -29.80
C GLU A 614 21.83 11.24 -29.05
N MET A 615 22.31 11.65 -27.88
CA MET A 615 21.73 12.75 -27.11
C MET A 615 21.82 14.09 -27.88
N ILE A 616 22.97 14.39 -28.45
CA ILE A 616 23.16 15.60 -29.25
C ILE A 616 22.28 15.55 -30.50
N GLY A 617 22.15 14.38 -31.14
CA GLY A 617 21.24 14.17 -32.26
C GLY A 617 19.79 14.49 -31.85
N TYR A 618 19.34 13.92 -30.78
CA TYR A 618 18.01 14.16 -30.24
C TYR A 618 17.73 15.64 -29.91
N LEU A 619 18.68 16.32 -29.24
CA LEU A 619 18.52 17.74 -28.92
C LEU A 619 18.53 18.62 -30.16
N ARG A 620 19.35 18.30 -31.18
CA ARG A 620 19.34 19.00 -32.46
C ARG A 620 17.98 18.95 -33.14
N ASP A 621 17.38 17.75 -33.18
CA ASP A 621 16.07 17.52 -33.78
C ASP A 621 14.96 18.16 -32.97
N SER A 622 15.01 18.03 -31.64
CA SER A 622 13.98 18.58 -30.73
C SER A 622 13.89 20.11 -30.75
N PHE A 623 15.02 20.78 -30.96
CA PHE A 623 15.07 22.24 -30.98
C PHE A 623 15.13 22.82 -32.41
N ASP A 624 15.00 21.98 -33.46
CA ASP A 624 15.05 22.36 -34.88
C ASP A 624 16.25 23.27 -35.21
N LEU A 625 17.44 22.88 -34.72
CA LEU A 625 18.61 23.75 -34.76
C LEU A 625 19.19 23.93 -36.18
N GLY A 626 18.89 23.05 -37.12
CA GLY A 626 19.42 23.07 -38.49
C GLY A 626 20.96 23.18 -38.53
N GLU A 627 21.46 24.15 -39.26
CA GLU A 627 22.90 24.50 -39.31
C GLU A 627 23.28 25.73 -38.45
N SER A 628 22.32 26.25 -37.67
CA SER A 628 22.51 27.47 -36.87
C SER A 628 23.43 27.24 -35.66
N ILE A 629 23.41 26.06 -35.08
CA ILE A 629 24.27 25.68 -33.96
C ILE A 629 25.09 24.44 -34.33
N ARG A 630 26.41 24.63 -34.38
CA ARG A 630 27.36 23.55 -34.64
C ARG A 630 27.79 22.91 -33.32
N PHE A 631 27.84 21.58 -33.30
CA PHE A 631 28.42 20.83 -32.20
C PHE A 631 29.80 20.31 -32.54
N GLU A 632 30.81 20.66 -31.73
CA GLU A 632 32.13 20.09 -31.78
C GLU A 632 32.30 19.10 -30.64
N LYS A 633 32.74 17.89 -30.98
CA LYS A 633 32.78 16.77 -30.01
C LYS A 633 34.19 16.23 -29.91
N GLN A 634 34.67 16.04 -28.67
CA GLN A 634 35.91 15.34 -28.37
C GLN A 634 35.65 14.41 -27.17
N ILE A 635 35.17 13.22 -27.45
CA ILE A 635 34.63 12.30 -26.41
C ILE A 635 35.52 11.08 -26.31
N ALA A 636 36.06 10.84 -25.13
CA ALA A 636 36.76 9.60 -24.81
C ALA A 636 35.77 8.40 -24.81
N ASN A 637 36.20 7.29 -25.38
CA ASN A 637 35.43 6.06 -25.42
C ASN A 637 35.56 5.33 -24.08
N VAL A 638 34.61 5.52 -23.20
CA VAL A 638 34.58 4.96 -21.82
C VAL A 638 33.20 4.41 -21.51
N ASP A 639 33.17 3.29 -20.85
CA ASP A 639 31.96 2.63 -20.40
C ASP A 639 31.73 2.88 -18.91
N PHE A 640 30.51 3.23 -18.53
CA PHE A 640 30.11 3.43 -17.14
C PHE A 640 28.86 2.62 -16.80
N ASP A 641 28.75 2.26 -15.52
CA ASP A 641 27.51 1.72 -14.98
C ASP A 641 26.40 2.80 -14.94
N VAL A 642 25.18 2.36 -14.71
CA VAL A 642 23.99 3.22 -14.70
C VAL A 642 24.06 4.31 -13.62
N ASN A 643 24.77 4.06 -12.50
CA ASN A 643 24.83 5.01 -11.39
C ASN A 643 25.70 6.23 -11.74
N VAL A 644 26.65 6.06 -12.64
CA VAL A 644 27.48 7.14 -13.18
C VAL A 644 26.86 7.72 -14.45
N ALA A 645 26.34 6.86 -15.32
CA ALA A 645 25.80 7.27 -16.62
C ALA A 645 24.57 8.18 -16.48
N VAL A 646 23.63 7.88 -15.57
CA VAL A 646 22.41 8.69 -15.42
C VAL A 646 22.67 10.10 -14.90
N PRO A 647 23.44 10.32 -13.83
CA PRO A 647 23.80 11.67 -13.42
C PRO A 647 24.53 12.45 -14.52
N LEU A 648 25.47 11.81 -15.22
CA LEU A 648 26.21 12.42 -16.29
C LEU A 648 25.30 12.85 -17.46
N ALA A 649 24.36 11.97 -17.82
CA ALA A 649 23.37 12.22 -18.85
C ALA A 649 22.48 13.43 -18.55
N LEU A 650 22.01 13.53 -17.33
CA LEU A 650 21.17 14.66 -16.89
C LEU A 650 21.96 15.97 -16.86
N ILE A 651 23.22 15.94 -16.43
CA ILE A 651 24.10 17.11 -16.45
C ILE A 651 24.31 17.59 -17.89
N LEU A 652 24.64 16.67 -18.80
CA LEU A 652 24.82 16.97 -20.24
C LEU A 652 23.55 17.58 -20.84
N ASN A 653 22.41 16.98 -20.58
CA ASN A 653 21.12 17.49 -21.05
C ASN A 653 20.86 18.92 -20.55
N GLU A 654 21.05 19.19 -19.25
CA GLU A 654 20.85 20.52 -18.69
C GLU A 654 21.81 21.56 -19.29
N ALA A 655 23.10 21.21 -19.36
CA ALA A 655 24.10 22.13 -19.83
C ALA A 655 23.91 22.49 -21.33
N ILE A 656 23.68 21.47 -22.17
CA ILE A 656 23.44 21.66 -23.60
C ILE A 656 22.13 22.41 -23.87
N THR A 657 21.05 22.03 -23.16
CA THR A 657 19.75 22.70 -23.31
C THR A 657 19.83 24.17 -22.89
N ASN A 658 20.58 24.49 -21.83
CA ASN A 658 20.81 25.88 -21.42
C ASN A 658 21.60 26.66 -22.47
N ALA A 659 22.64 26.05 -23.04
CA ALA A 659 23.40 26.67 -24.11
C ALA A 659 22.51 26.95 -25.35
N ILE A 660 21.70 25.99 -25.78
CA ILE A 660 20.76 26.14 -26.88
C ILE A 660 19.78 27.30 -26.62
N LYS A 661 19.19 27.35 -25.43
CA LYS A 661 18.12 28.32 -25.11
C LYS A 661 18.61 29.73 -24.87
N TYR A 662 19.78 29.87 -24.26
CA TYR A 662 20.19 31.17 -23.74
C TYR A 662 21.44 31.76 -24.38
N ALA A 663 22.35 30.92 -24.89
CA ALA A 663 23.62 31.42 -25.39
C ALA A 663 23.50 32.14 -26.73
N PHE A 664 22.54 31.75 -27.60
CA PHE A 664 22.51 32.18 -28.99
C PHE A 664 21.31 33.04 -29.36
N THR A 665 20.57 33.59 -28.38
CA THR A 665 19.35 34.40 -28.61
C THR A 665 19.58 35.57 -29.58
N ASN A 666 20.79 36.10 -29.67
CA ASN A 666 21.16 37.21 -30.51
C ASN A 666 22.20 36.87 -31.62
N TYR A 667 22.48 35.57 -31.83
CA TYR A 667 23.49 35.12 -32.78
C TYR A 667 22.85 34.29 -33.90
N LYS A 668 23.29 34.52 -35.13
CA LYS A 668 22.81 33.80 -36.32
C LYS A 668 23.45 32.40 -36.43
N TYR A 669 24.64 32.24 -35.88
CA TYR A 669 25.38 30.97 -35.83
C TYR A 669 26.08 30.84 -34.48
N GLY A 670 26.10 29.65 -33.93
CA GLY A 670 26.72 29.31 -32.67
C GLY A 670 27.51 28.02 -32.71
N CYS A 671 28.38 27.84 -31.75
CA CYS A 671 29.11 26.57 -31.54
C CYS A 671 29.01 26.15 -30.09
N ILE A 672 28.62 24.87 -29.87
CA ILE A 672 28.68 24.22 -28.57
C ILE A 672 29.73 23.12 -28.67
N GLN A 673 30.79 23.26 -27.90
CA GLN A 673 31.83 22.25 -27.79
C GLN A 673 31.54 21.36 -26.58
N VAL A 674 31.54 20.06 -26.82
CA VAL A 674 31.37 19.04 -25.76
C VAL A 674 32.62 18.18 -25.75
N SER A 675 33.34 18.21 -24.66
CA SER A 675 34.52 17.35 -24.49
C SER A 675 34.40 16.52 -23.24
N PHE A 676 34.73 15.25 -23.39
CA PHE A 676 34.80 14.29 -22.29
C PHE A 676 36.14 13.55 -22.38
N SER A 677 36.94 13.72 -21.36
CA SER A 677 38.32 13.17 -21.34
C SER A 677 38.61 12.48 -20.02
N GLN A 678 39.37 11.40 -20.10
CA GLN A 678 39.96 10.77 -18.94
C GLN A 678 41.31 11.48 -18.65
N LYS A 679 41.47 11.91 -17.40
CA LYS A 679 42.73 12.43 -16.86
C LYS A 679 43.44 11.37 -16.03
N ASP A 680 44.60 11.65 -15.50
CA ASP A 680 45.37 10.68 -14.68
C ASP A 680 44.55 10.11 -13.51
N ASN A 681 44.78 8.82 -13.17
CA ASN A 681 44.20 8.12 -12.02
C ASN A 681 42.67 8.06 -11.95
N ASP A 682 42.01 7.61 -13.03
CA ASP A 682 40.54 7.37 -13.04
C ASP A 682 39.69 8.62 -12.80
N SER A 683 40.26 9.82 -12.97
CA SER A 683 39.51 11.07 -12.99
C SER A 683 39.03 11.41 -14.37
N TYR A 684 37.82 11.94 -14.46
CA TYR A 684 37.18 12.32 -15.70
C TYR A 684 36.86 13.81 -15.68
N LEU A 685 36.99 14.43 -16.84
CA LEU A 685 36.62 15.81 -17.05
C LEU A 685 35.60 15.91 -18.17
N LEU A 686 34.43 16.43 -17.84
CA LEU A 686 33.40 16.85 -18.77
C LEU A 686 33.47 18.36 -18.92
N GLU A 687 33.56 18.87 -20.15
CA GLU A 687 33.49 20.29 -20.44
C GLU A 687 32.42 20.53 -21.51
N ILE A 688 31.55 21.47 -21.25
CA ILE A 688 30.56 21.98 -22.21
C ILE A 688 30.79 23.48 -22.34
N ILE A 689 31.14 23.92 -23.52
CA ILE A 689 31.52 25.30 -23.80
C ILE A 689 30.67 25.83 -24.96
N ASP A 690 30.01 26.95 -24.78
CA ASP A 690 29.37 27.68 -25.84
C ASP A 690 30.16 28.97 -26.17
N ASN A 691 30.00 29.44 -27.36
CA ASN A 691 30.57 30.73 -27.82
C ASN A 691 29.49 31.83 -27.91
N GLY A 692 28.49 31.76 -27.08
CA GLY A 692 27.34 32.65 -27.09
C GLY A 692 27.53 33.94 -26.27
N SER A 693 26.41 34.53 -25.85
CA SER A 693 26.39 35.82 -25.14
C SER A 693 26.98 35.79 -23.72
N GLY A 694 27.31 34.61 -23.21
CA GLY A 694 27.76 34.45 -21.83
C GLY A 694 26.65 34.69 -20.79
N LEU A 695 27.07 34.73 -19.54
CA LEU A 695 26.16 35.00 -18.40
C LEU A 695 26.16 36.52 -18.11
N PRO A 696 25.02 37.10 -17.68
CA PRO A 696 24.99 38.51 -17.26
C PRO A 696 25.99 38.80 -16.12
N ASP A 697 26.56 40.00 -16.09
CA ASP A 697 27.57 40.40 -15.08
C ASP A 697 27.03 40.31 -13.64
N SER A 698 25.69 40.35 -13.45
CA SER A 698 25.03 40.18 -12.18
C SER A 698 24.76 38.72 -11.80
N PHE A 699 25.11 37.76 -12.68
CA PHE A 699 24.81 36.35 -12.46
C PHE A 699 25.92 35.65 -11.68
N ASP A 700 25.66 35.35 -10.41
CA ASP A 700 26.57 34.57 -9.61
C ASP A 700 26.32 33.07 -9.87
N ALA A 701 27.16 32.47 -10.69
CA ALA A 701 27.09 31.04 -11.04
C ALA A 701 27.24 30.09 -9.82
N GLN A 702 27.85 30.57 -8.72
CA GLN A 702 28.04 29.74 -7.51
C GLN A 702 26.78 29.70 -6.64
N ASN A 703 26.01 30.78 -6.62
CA ASN A 703 24.79 30.92 -5.81
C ASN A 703 23.49 30.93 -6.63
N ALA A 704 23.57 30.70 -7.94
CA ALA A 704 22.39 30.67 -8.80
C ALA A 704 21.39 29.61 -8.37
N ASN A 705 20.16 30.05 -8.00
CA ASN A 705 19.06 29.21 -7.56
C ASN A 705 18.16 28.72 -8.72
N SER A 706 18.61 28.81 -9.96
CA SER A 706 17.85 28.21 -11.05
C SER A 706 17.82 26.69 -10.92
N MET A 707 16.71 26.11 -11.29
CA MET A 707 16.48 24.66 -11.16
C MET A 707 17.56 23.83 -11.88
N GLY A 708 17.99 24.26 -13.10
CA GLY A 708 19.00 23.56 -13.88
C GLY A 708 20.39 23.59 -13.23
N PHE A 709 20.83 24.74 -12.72
CA PHE A 709 22.14 24.85 -12.04
C PHE A 709 22.14 24.11 -10.70
N SER A 710 21.03 24.16 -9.97
CA SER A 710 20.88 23.40 -8.73
C SER A 710 20.94 21.90 -8.98
N LEU A 711 20.29 21.41 -10.05
CA LEU A 711 20.32 20.02 -10.46
C LEU A 711 21.73 19.58 -10.86
N MET A 712 22.41 20.34 -11.72
CA MET A 712 23.78 20.02 -12.14
C MET A 712 24.76 19.97 -10.97
N ARG A 713 24.65 20.87 -9.99
CA ARG A 713 25.45 20.82 -8.76
C ARG A 713 25.17 19.56 -7.91
N GLY A 714 23.91 19.24 -7.75
CA GLY A 714 23.50 18.04 -7.00
C GLY A 714 24.03 16.75 -7.64
N LEU A 715 23.89 16.65 -8.97
CA LEU A 715 24.35 15.49 -9.73
C LEU A 715 25.88 15.41 -9.81
N SER A 716 26.58 16.57 -9.93
CA SER A 716 28.04 16.62 -9.87
C SER A 716 28.54 16.11 -8.51
N LYS A 717 27.89 16.51 -7.41
CA LYS A 717 28.20 16.01 -6.08
C LYS A 717 27.92 14.51 -5.94
N GLN A 718 26.86 14.00 -6.57
CA GLN A 718 26.54 12.57 -6.60
C GLN A 718 27.64 11.76 -7.31
N LEU A 719 28.24 12.33 -8.36
CA LEU A 719 29.40 11.76 -9.06
C LEU A 719 30.72 11.85 -8.25
N GLY A 720 30.70 12.43 -7.06
CA GLY A 720 31.91 12.72 -6.29
C GLY A 720 32.76 13.85 -6.89
N GLY A 721 32.14 14.68 -7.72
CA GLY A 721 32.81 15.69 -8.53
C GLY A 721 32.59 17.14 -8.10
N VAL A 722 33.31 18.03 -8.77
CA VAL A 722 33.21 19.47 -8.58
C VAL A 722 32.83 20.11 -9.92
N ILE A 723 31.82 20.97 -9.90
CA ILE A 723 31.38 21.77 -11.04
C ILE A 723 31.98 23.18 -10.95
N SER A 724 32.55 23.67 -12.02
CA SER A 724 32.96 25.07 -12.19
C SER A 724 32.31 25.68 -13.43
N VAL A 725 31.88 26.91 -13.34
CA VAL A 725 31.28 27.66 -14.42
C VAL A 725 32.10 28.94 -14.62
N THR A 726 32.55 29.15 -15.82
CA THR A 726 33.31 30.34 -16.20
C THR A 726 32.64 31.06 -17.36
N ASN A 727 32.72 32.39 -17.36
CA ASN A 727 32.06 33.26 -18.31
C ASN A 727 33.16 34.05 -19.08
N ASN A 728 33.63 33.51 -20.22
CA ASN A 728 34.66 34.15 -21.08
C ASN A 728 34.29 33.92 -22.54
N LEU A 729 33.72 34.92 -23.22
CA LEU A 729 33.26 34.81 -24.61
C LEU A 729 32.29 33.62 -24.83
N GLY A 730 31.34 33.45 -23.92
CA GLY A 730 30.44 32.32 -23.81
C GLY A 730 30.52 31.68 -22.42
N VAL A 731 29.77 30.64 -22.19
CA VAL A 731 29.73 29.91 -20.92
C VAL A 731 30.52 28.59 -21.04
N ALA A 732 31.44 28.37 -20.12
CA ALA A 732 32.12 27.09 -20.00
C ALA A 732 31.74 26.42 -18.68
N ILE A 733 31.08 25.27 -18.76
CA ILE A 733 30.76 24.40 -17.64
C ILE A 733 31.77 23.25 -17.64
N LYS A 734 32.49 23.10 -16.52
CA LYS A 734 33.48 22.03 -16.35
C LYS A 734 33.15 21.25 -15.13
N ILE A 735 33.16 19.94 -15.27
CA ILE A 735 32.89 19.01 -14.17
C ILE A 735 34.02 17.99 -14.14
N SER A 736 34.75 17.98 -13.03
CA SER A 736 35.76 16.97 -12.75
C SER A 736 35.26 16.03 -11.70
N PHE A 737 35.33 14.73 -11.94
CA PHE A 737 34.86 13.73 -11.01
C PHE A 737 35.68 12.45 -11.07
N GLN A 738 35.63 11.69 -9.97
CA GLN A 738 36.18 10.34 -9.88
C GLN A 738 35.06 9.41 -9.48
N PRO A 739 34.61 8.50 -10.35
CA PRO A 739 33.67 7.47 -9.92
C PRO A 739 34.29 6.66 -8.78
N GLY A 740 33.65 6.61 -7.61
CA GLY A 740 34.10 5.72 -6.53
C GLY A 740 34.17 4.28 -7.03
N GLU A 741 34.86 3.37 -6.32
CA GLU A 741 35.19 1.97 -6.68
C GLU A 741 33.97 1.09 -7.06
N HIS A 742 33.16 1.48 -8.01
CA HIS A 742 32.16 0.64 -8.68
C HIS A 742 32.61 0.41 -10.14
N ARG A 743 33.83 -0.12 -10.29
CA ARG A 743 34.20 -0.80 -11.53
C ARG A 743 33.65 -2.22 -11.49
N ALA A 744 32.98 -2.59 -12.59
CA ALA A 744 32.46 -3.94 -12.85
C ALA A 744 33.48 -5.06 -12.62
#